data_9a17a7ec673adabb27845b6aa66a1131
#
_entry.id   9a17a7ec673adabb27845b6aa66a1131
#
_cell.length_a   1.000
_cell.length_b   1.000
_cell.length_c   1.000
_cell.angle_alpha   90.00
_cell.angle_beta   90.00
_cell.angle_gamma   90.00
#
_symmetry.space_group_name_H-M   'P 1'
#
loop_
_entity.id
_entity.type
_entity.pdbx_description
1 polymer ?
#
loop_
_entity_poly.entity_id
_entity_poly.type
_entity_poly.pdbx_seq_one_letter_code
_entity_poly.pdbx_strand_id
1 'polypeptide(L)'
;MKPTRFLFTLGVAAWGCAILAAQTAPKSPTPKAPPPKAAAPAVPAVGTAPATATDQNAVVKRYCVGCHNDKMKTGGLSLEKFDANHASADAEVGEAMIRKLQAGLMPPPGGPRPAPDVHAALVKALETDIDTAAGAKPHPGARVFQRLNRPEYANAIKDLLLLDVDAGDWLPLDQKSANFDNIADAQALSPTLLESYLNAAAAISRMAIGDRNAVPVDSTYTNAGYVSQHPWDHIDGTPFGTRGGMVVNHVFPADGEYVFEVTLQSGANARFEDVDISIDDARVSLLEYETQPAGGADGRGAVHIKTDPIFVRAGQKSVAAAFVKKAEGPYEDLIRPHDWSYAGGGSGGPGITTLPHLRDVIIKGPYHVTGLSETPSRAKIFSCRPTLQAEERPCAKQIAAKLGAEAYRRPLANDEIDRLLPFFDDGAKKGGFEVGVRTMVEAILASPHFIFRLEREPAETVNAKAGAYRVSDVDLASRLSFFLWGEPPDQELLALATQNKLSAPGMIEKQAKRMLADPRAEALSTRFAAQWLRLQDVDKVHPDPNFYPNFDDNLAADMRRETELFFNSIVREDRSALDLFRADYTFANERLARHYGIPGVSGNQFRKVQYPDDTRRGLLGQGAILVQTSLANRTSPVLRGKWVMEVLMGTPPPPPPPDVPVLDDTADNQGGRMLTTRERMEIHRKNPTCNACHRFMDPIGLALDNFDVTGKWRQRENGQPLDTRGDFYDGSKVSTPHELLDALMKRPEPLLRMFTENLFAYALGRRAEYFDQPTIRAITKAAAASDYKMSSFIMGVIKSDAFQMKSYQPTSSQ
;
A
#
# COMPACT_ATOMS: atom_id res chain seq x y z
N MET A 1 -46.90 46.60 21.86
CA MET A 1 -48.24 46.46 21.32
C MET A 1 -48.55 44.96 21.21
N LYS A 2 -49.74 44.60 21.69
CA LYS A 2 -50.17 43.25 22.09
C LYS A 2 -50.24 42.18 20.97
N PRO A 3 -50.24 40.88 21.34
CA PRO A 3 -50.24 39.72 20.45
C PRO A 3 -51.69 39.29 20.12
N THR A 4 -51.80 38.43 19.10
CA THR A 4 -53.01 37.67 18.84
C THR A 4 -52.77 36.21 18.77
N ARG A 5 -53.26 35.47 19.73
CA ARG A 5 -53.39 34.00 19.80
C ARG A 5 -54.53 33.55 18.92
N PHE A 6 -54.46 32.41 18.31
CA PHE A 6 -55.65 31.57 18.00
C PHE A 6 -55.32 30.09 18.35
N LEU A 7 -56.11 29.65 19.32
CA LEU A 7 -56.36 28.24 19.68
C LEU A 7 -57.59 27.78 18.82
N PHE A 8 -57.59 26.46 18.55
CA PHE A 8 -58.79 25.60 18.53
C PHE A 8 -58.32 24.20 18.04
N THR A 9 -58.62 23.13 18.57
CA THR A 9 -59.33 22.34 19.55
C THR A 9 -59.35 20.90 19.07
N LEU A 10 -59.22 20.02 20.01
CA LEU A 10 -59.37 18.55 19.90
C LEU A 10 -60.73 18.13 19.30
N GLY A 11 -60.69 17.00 18.61
CA GLY A 11 -61.87 16.17 18.29
C GLY A 11 -61.53 14.71 18.29
N VAL A 12 -61.84 14.03 19.41
CA VAL A 12 -61.87 12.56 19.58
C VAL A 12 -63.29 12.10 19.15
N ALA A 13 -63.36 11.06 18.32
CA ALA A 13 -64.51 10.17 18.31
C ALA A 13 -64.12 8.78 17.76
N ALA A 14 -64.59 7.83 18.53
CA ALA A 14 -64.34 6.38 18.41
C ALA A 14 -65.49 5.66 17.71
N TRP A 15 -65.21 4.42 17.34
CA TRP A 15 -66.13 3.28 17.21
C TRP A 15 -66.88 3.06 15.90
N GLY A 16 -66.83 1.82 15.43
CA GLY A 16 -67.78 1.19 14.52
C GLY A 16 -67.25 -0.15 13.92
N CYS A 17 -67.38 -1.27 14.65
CA CYS A 17 -67.45 -2.61 14.08
C CYS A 17 -68.64 -2.80 13.15
N ALA A 18 -68.49 -3.41 11.99
CA ALA A 18 -69.59 -4.15 11.30
C ALA A 18 -68.93 -5.12 10.23
N ILE A 19 -68.85 -6.40 10.49
CA ILE A 19 -69.64 -7.51 9.96
C ILE A 19 -69.47 -7.82 8.45
N LEU A 20 -68.99 -9.05 8.23
CA LEU A 20 -68.87 -9.81 6.97
C LEU A 20 -70.10 -9.70 6.05
N ALA A 21 -69.83 -9.54 4.75
CA ALA A 21 -70.64 -10.09 3.70
C ALA A 21 -69.75 -10.68 2.60
N ALA A 22 -69.82 -11.96 2.44
CA ALA A 22 -69.19 -12.72 1.35
C ALA A 22 -69.85 -12.32 0.02
N GLN A 23 -69.11 -11.82 -0.94
CA GLN A 23 -69.53 -11.75 -2.34
C GLN A 23 -68.60 -12.62 -3.19
N THR A 24 -69.18 -13.56 -3.86
CA THR A 24 -68.60 -14.51 -4.81
C THR A 24 -67.99 -13.80 -6.00
N ALA A 25 -66.68 -14.05 -6.24
CA ALA A 25 -66.02 -13.66 -7.45
C ALA A 25 -66.38 -14.54 -8.64
N PRO A 26 -66.51 -13.98 -9.84
CA PRO A 26 -66.81 -14.79 -11.04
C PRO A 26 -65.56 -15.55 -11.49
N LYS A 27 -65.76 -16.83 -11.88
CA LYS A 27 -64.75 -17.74 -12.42
C LYS A 27 -64.16 -17.17 -13.71
N SER A 28 -62.85 -16.96 -13.72
CA SER A 28 -62.07 -16.75 -14.95
C SER A 28 -61.97 -18.05 -15.77
N PRO A 29 -62.00 -18.00 -17.09
CA PRO A 29 -61.97 -19.18 -17.92
C PRO A 29 -60.52 -19.75 -17.93
N THR A 30 -60.44 -21.06 -17.80
CA THR A 30 -59.24 -21.89 -17.93
C THR A 30 -58.56 -21.70 -19.30
N PRO A 31 -57.23 -21.48 -19.37
CA PRO A 31 -56.54 -21.47 -20.64
C PRO A 31 -56.53 -22.88 -21.25
N LYS A 32 -56.93 -23.00 -22.50
CA LYS A 32 -56.76 -24.22 -23.31
C LYS A 32 -55.25 -24.53 -23.46
N ALA A 33 -54.87 -25.76 -23.20
CA ALA A 33 -53.53 -26.29 -23.49
C ALA A 33 -53.16 -26.14 -24.98
N PRO A 34 -51.94 -25.77 -25.33
CA PRO A 34 -51.49 -25.76 -26.70
C PRO A 34 -51.35 -27.18 -27.24
N PRO A 35 -51.50 -27.36 -28.57
CA PRO A 35 -51.37 -28.67 -29.18
C PRO A 35 -49.94 -29.23 -29.10
N PRO A 36 -49.72 -30.53 -29.09
CA PRO A 36 -48.39 -31.12 -29.00
C PRO A 36 -47.53 -30.74 -30.22
N LYS A 37 -46.35 -30.18 -29.93
CA LYS A 37 -45.33 -29.96 -30.96
C LYS A 37 -44.90 -31.32 -31.56
N ALA A 38 -44.89 -31.37 -32.87
CA ALA A 38 -44.37 -32.49 -33.63
C ALA A 38 -42.92 -32.80 -33.19
N ALA A 39 -42.65 -34.10 -32.96
CA ALA A 39 -41.32 -34.60 -32.68
C ALA A 39 -40.34 -34.24 -33.77
N ALA A 40 -39.24 -33.54 -33.40
CA ALA A 40 -38.11 -33.34 -34.29
C ALA A 40 -37.47 -34.70 -34.58
N PRO A 41 -36.93 -34.90 -35.78
CA PRO A 41 -36.29 -36.17 -36.15
C PRO A 41 -35.06 -36.39 -35.27
N ALA A 42 -34.91 -37.61 -34.74
CA ALA A 42 -33.75 -38.05 -33.97
C ALA A 42 -32.48 -37.87 -34.80
N VAL A 43 -31.56 -37.03 -34.30
CA VAL A 43 -30.20 -36.96 -34.83
C VAL A 43 -29.52 -38.29 -34.43
N PRO A 44 -28.89 -39.02 -35.36
CA PRO A 44 -28.18 -40.22 -35.00
C PRO A 44 -27.05 -39.93 -34.01
N ALA A 45 -26.94 -40.70 -32.94
CA ALA A 45 -25.84 -40.67 -32.00
C ALA A 45 -24.54 -40.85 -32.78
N VAL A 46 -23.76 -39.77 -32.90
CA VAL A 46 -22.37 -39.85 -33.35
C VAL A 46 -21.59 -40.59 -32.30
N GLY A 47 -21.13 -41.79 -32.67
CA GLY A 47 -20.27 -42.58 -31.79
C GLY A 47 -19.08 -41.73 -31.31
N THR A 48 -18.78 -41.82 -30.03
CA THR A 48 -17.58 -41.30 -29.42
C THR A 48 -16.36 -41.99 -30.02
N ALA A 49 -15.84 -41.41 -31.13
CA ALA A 49 -14.48 -41.67 -31.57
C ALA A 49 -13.52 -41.14 -30.48
N PRO A 50 -12.39 -41.79 -30.18
CA PRO A 50 -11.40 -41.27 -29.27
C PRO A 50 -10.96 -39.89 -29.82
N ALA A 51 -10.95 -38.88 -28.93
CA ALA A 51 -10.59 -37.51 -29.30
C ALA A 51 -9.19 -37.52 -29.95
N THR A 52 -9.13 -37.37 -31.25
CA THR A 52 -7.93 -37.04 -31.97
C THR A 52 -7.44 -35.70 -31.40
N ALA A 53 -6.17 -35.62 -31.08
CA ALA A 53 -5.54 -34.38 -30.56
C ALA A 53 -6.01 -33.21 -31.44
N THR A 54 -6.77 -32.31 -30.88
CA THR A 54 -7.30 -31.15 -31.62
C THR A 54 -6.10 -30.30 -31.98
N ASP A 55 -5.91 -30.04 -33.28
CA ASP A 55 -4.86 -29.15 -33.74
C ASP A 55 -5.09 -27.73 -33.19
N GLN A 56 -4.22 -27.28 -32.30
CA GLN A 56 -4.32 -26.00 -31.60
C GLN A 56 -4.23 -24.82 -32.58
N ASN A 57 -3.47 -25.00 -33.66
CA ASN A 57 -3.39 -24.00 -34.71
C ASN A 57 -4.75 -23.80 -35.42
N ALA A 58 -5.52 -24.86 -35.60
CA ALA A 58 -6.86 -24.76 -36.14
C ALA A 58 -7.82 -23.98 -35.24
N VAL A 59 -7.67 -24.14 -33.92
CA VAL A 59 -8.43 -23.37 -32.89
C VAL A 59 -8.07 -21.89 -32.98
N VAL A 60 -6.78 -21.55 -32.95
CA VAL A 60 -6.29 -20.17 -33.06
C VAL A 60 -6.74 -19.53 -34.37
N LYS A 61 -6.59 -20.23 -35.48
CA LYS A 61 -7.03 -19.74 -36.79
C LYS A 61 -8.53 -19.44 -36.84
N ARG A 62 -9.34 -20.31 -36.24
CA ARG A 62 -10.80 -20.17 -36.25
C ARG A 62 -11.33 -19.07 -35.36
N TYR A 63 -10.76 -18.90 -34.17
CA TYR A 63 -11.35 -18.05 -33.13
C TYR A 63 -10.55 -16.76 -32.82
N CYS A 64 -9.27 -16.67 -33.23
CA CYS A 64 -8.40 -15.57 -32.86
C CYS A 64 -7.93 -14.73 -34.05
N VAL A 65 -7.48 -15.38 -35.14
CA VAL A 65 -6.86 -14.71 -36.30
C VAL A 65 -7.83 -13.74 -37.00
N GLY A 66 -9.15 -13.96 -36.93
CA GLY A 66 -10.14 -13.03 -37.47
C GLY A 66 -9.99 -11.58 -37.00
N CYS A 67 -9.52 -11.38 -35.73
CA CYS A 67 -9.25 -10.07 -35.14
C CYS A 67 -7.75 -9.78 -35.00
N HIS A 68 -6.96 -10.81 -34.70
CA HIS A 68 -5.51 -10.72 -34.48
C HIS A 68 -4.74 -11.16 -35.74
N ASN A 69 -4.80 -10.36 -36.78
CA ASN A 69 -4.13 -10.58 -38.08
C ASN A 69 -3.26 -9.36 -38.44
N ASP A 70 -2.41 -9.51 -39.45
CA ASP A 70 -1.47 -8.47 -39.86
C ASP A 70 -2.15 -7.18 -40.35
N LYS A 71 -3.41 -7.28 -40.78
CA LYS A 71 -4.19 -6.13 -41.27
C LYS A 71 -4.85 -5.36 -40.11
N MET A 72 -5.50 -6.06 -39.20
CA MET A 72 -6.28 -5.43 -38.12
C MET A 72 -5.43 -5.15 -36.87
N LYS A 73 -4.51 -6.05 -36.54
CA LYS A 73 -3.64 -5.97 -35.36
C LYS A 73 -4.36 -5.52 -34.07
N THR A 74 -5.55 -6.09 -33.85
CA THR A 74 -6.36 -5.73 -32.67
C THR A 74 -5.55 -5.92 -31.40
N GLY A 75 -5.44 -4.86 -30.57
CA GLY A 75 -4.60 -4.88 -29.38
C GLY A 75 -3.09 -4.92 -29.68
N GLY A 76 -2.66 -4.52 -30.89
CA GLY A 76 -1.27 -4.53 -31.31
C GLY A 76 -0.71 -5.92 -31.67
N LEU A 77 -1.57 -6.98 -31.69
CA LEU A 77 -1.17 -8.38 -31.80
C LEU A 77 -1.60 -8.98 -33.15
N SER A 78 -0.69 -9.71 -33.83
CA SER A 78 -1.00 -10.61 -34.94
C SER A 78 -0.66 -12.06 -34.55
N LEU A 79 -1.56 -12.97 -34.83
CA LEU A 79 -1.41 -14.41 -34.61
C LEU A 79 -1.35 -15.22 -35.92
N GLU A 80 -1.22 -14.58 -37.07
CA GLU A 80 -1.18 -15.28 -38.35
C GLU A 80 0.00 -16.24 -38.47
N LYS A 81 1.13 -15.90 -37.85
CA LYS A 81 2.37 -16.69 -37.87
C LYS A 81 2.63 -17.44 -36.57
N PHE A 82 1.77 -17.27 -35.56
CA PHE A 82 1.95 -17.92 -34.29
C PHE A 82 1.64 -19.41 -34.41
N ASP A 83 2.57 -20.25 -33.96
CA ASP A 83 2.40 -21.71 -33.92
C ASP A 83 1.99 -22.14 -32.50
N ALA A 84 0.69 -22.40 -32.30
CA ALA A 84 0.14 -22.81 -31.02
C ALA A 84 0.57 -24.23 -30.57
N ASN A 85 1.10 -25.05 -31.47
CA ASN A 85 1.64 -26.36 -31.15
C ASN A 85 3.10 -26.28 -30.67
N HIS A 86 3.79 -25.17 -30.95
CA HIS A 86 5.16 -24.85 -30.55
C HIS A 86 5.22 -23.41 -29.98
N ALA A 87 4.36 -23.13 -28.99
CA ALA A 87 4.20 -21.80 -28.38
C ALA A 87 5.50 -21.30 -27.72
N SER A 88 6.38 -22.22 -27.30
CA SER A 88 7.68 -21.90 -26.74
C SER A 88 8.63 -21.18 -27.69
N ALA A 89 8.40 -21.27 -29.02
CA ALA A 89 9.15 -20.51 -30.02
C ALA A 89 8.87 -19.00 -29.96
N ASP A 90 7.67 -18.61 -29.48
CA ASP A 90 7.24 -17.22 -29.25
C ASP A 90 6.52 -17.17 -27.90
N ALA A 91 7.27 -17.47 -26.84
CA ALA A 91 6.74 -17.64 -25.51
C ALA A 91 6.10 -16.36 -24.95
N GLU A 92 6.58 -15.18 -25.32
CA GLU A 92 6.01 -13.90 -24.91
C GLU A 92 4.56 -13.75 -25.38
N VAL A 93 4.31 -14.04 -26.67
CA VAL A 93 2.96 -14.04 -27.24
C VAL A 93 2.10 -15.15 -26.62
N GLY A 94 2.69 -16.36 -26.44
CA GLY A 94 2.02 -17.48 -25.80
C GLY A 94 1.53 -17.15 -24.40
N GLU A 95 2.36 -16.51 -23.57
CA GLU A 95 2.02 -16.09 -22.20
C GLU A 95 0.96 -14.97 -22.19
N ALA A 96 1.04 -14.01 -23.11
CA ALA A 96 0.00 -12.99 -23.24
C ALA A 96 -1.36 -13.60 -23.63
N MET A 97 -1.37 -14.63 -24.47
CA MET A 97 -2.57 -15.40 -24.80
C MET A 97 -3.11 -16.16 -23.58
N ILE A 98 -2.28 -16.92 -22.88
CA ILE A 98 -2.65 -17.67 -21.67
C ILE A 98 -3.32 -16.74 -20.66
N ARG A 99 -2.72 -15.58 -20.38
CA ARG A 99 -3.25 -14.56 -19.43
C ARG A 99 -4.70 -14.16 -19.79
N LYS A 100 -4.96 -13.83 -21.03
CA LYS A 100 -6.30 -13.37 -21.48
C LYS A 100 -7.32 -14.52 -21.57
N LEU A 101 -6.86 -15.71 -21.95
CA LEU A 101 -7.72 -16.92 -22.02
C LEU A 101 -8.13 -17.37 -20.61
N GLN A 102 -7.21 -17.49 -19.66
CA GLN A 102 -7.51 -17.87 -18.27
C GLN A 102 -8.49 -16.89 -17.62
N ALA A 103 -8.31 -15.59 -17.84
CA ALA A 103 -9.23 -14.58 -17.35
C ALA A 103 -10.61 -14.62 -18.03
N GLY A 104 -10.81 -15.44 -19.08
CA GLY A 104 -12.07 -15.55 -19.83
C GLY A 104 -12.40 -14.31 -20.66
N LEU A 105 -11.44 -13.43 -20.91
CA LEU A 105 -11.61 -12.18 -21.65
C LEU A 105 -11.52 -12.39 -23.16
N MET A 106 -10.90 -13.49 -23.61
CA MET A 106 -10.76 -13.83 -25.02
C MET A 106 -11.30 -15.24 -25.31
N PRO A 107 -11.95 -15.45 -26.44
CA PRO A 107 -12.53 -14.43 -27.34
C PRO A 107 -13.54 -13.53 -26.60
N PRO A 108 -13.72 -12.27 -27.06
CA PRO A 108 -14.57 -11.31 -26.34
C PRO A 108 -16.04 -11.74 -26.32
N PRO A 109 -16.85 -11.34 -25.31
CA PRO A 109 -18.30 -11.58 -25.30
C PRO A 109 -18.96 -11.09 -26.58
N GLY A 110 -19.89 -11.90 -27.11
CA GLY A 110 -20.56 -11.63 -28.40
C GLY A 110 -19.80 -12.09 -29.65
N GLY A 111 -18.53 -12.49 -29.53
CA GLY A 111 -17.79 -13.19 -30.57
C GLY A 111 -17.98 -14.71 -30.49
N PRO A 112 -17.64 -15.44 -31.59
CA PRO A 112 -17.62 -16.89 -31.56
C PRO A 112 -16.57 -17.39 -30.54
N ARG A 113 -16.98 -18.28 -29.65
CA ARG A 113 -16.12 -18.89 -28.61
C ARG A 113 -15.99 -20.39 -28.83
N PRO A 114 -14.82 -20.99 -28.60
CA PRO A 114 -14.68 -22.43 -28.56
C PRO A 114 -15.49 -23.02 -27.40
N ALA A 115 -15.85 -24.30 -27.50
CA ALA A 115 -16.44 -25.02 -26.38
C ALA A 115 -15.48 -25.02 -25.16
N PRO A 116 -16.01 -25.07 -23.93
CA PRO A 116 -15.18 -24.95 -22.72
C PRO A 116 -14.00 -25.92 -22.64
N ASP A 117 -14.20 -27.17 -23.08
CA ASP A 117 -13.18 -28.21 -23.17
C ASP A 117 -12.08 -27.88 -24.21
N VAL A 118 -12.46 -27.38 -25.38
CA VAL A 118 -11.52 -26.94 -26.42
C VAL A 118 -10.72 -25.71 -25.93
N HIS A 119 -11.38 -24.78 -25.24
CA HIS A 119 -10.73 -23.61 -24.64
C HIS A 119 -9.69 -24.03 -23.59
N ALA A 120 -10.08 -24.94 -22.67
CA ALA A 120 -9.18 -25.45 -21.65
C ALA A 120 -8.01 -26.24 -22.24
N ALA A 121 -8.26 -27.02 -23.31
CA ALA A 121 -7.24 -27.79 -24.03
C ALA A 121 -6.20 -26.86 -24.70
N LEU A 122 -6.65 -25.73 -25.30
CA LEU A 122 -5.74 -24.74 -25.86
C LEU A 122 -4.83 -24.12 -24.77
N VAL A 123 -5.40 -23.65 -23.66
CA VAL A 123 -4.62 -23.09 -22.56
C VAL A 123 -3.59 -24.10 -22.06
N LYS A 124 -4.02 -25.35 -21.80
CA LYS A 124 -3.14 -26.40 -21.31
C LYS A 124 -2.03 -26.73 -22.30
N ALA A 125 -2.30 -26.75 -23.60
CA ALA A 125 -1.30 -27.05 -24.62
C ALA A 125 -0.21 -25.95 -24.65
N LEU A 126 -0.63 -24.66 -24.66
CA LEU A 126 0.30 -23.52 -24.60
C LEU A 126 1.18 -23.57 -23.35
N GLU A 127 0.57 -23.79 -22.17
CA GLU A 127 1.30 -23.90 -20.91
C GLU A 127 2.28 -25.06 -20.92
N THR A 128 1.84 -26.24 -21.39
CA THR A 128 2.67 -27.45 -21.37
C THR A 128 3.91 -27.28 -22.23
N ASP A 129 3.77 -26.71 -23.43
CA ASP A 129 4.89 -26.51 -24.35
C ASP A 129 5.90 -25.49 -23.80
N ILE A 130 5.40 -24.35 -23.31
CA ILE A 130 6.25 -23.31 -22.72
C ILE A 130 6.92 -23.81 -21.43
N ASP A 131 6.19 -24.48 -20.52
CA ASP A 131 6.74 -24.97 -19.25
C ASP A 131 7.80 -26.07 -19.49
N THR A 132 7.59 -26.95 -20.50
CA THR A 132 8.55 -27.98 -20.86
C THR A 132 9.85 -27.37 -21.40
N ALA A 133 9.73 -26.37 -22.27
CA ALA A 133 10.90 -25.67 -22.81
C ALA A 133 11.66 -24.91 -21.72
N ALA A 134 10.94 -24.22 -20.80
CA ALA A 134 11.53 -23.52 -19.66
C ALA A 134 12.24 -24.48 -18.69
N GLY A 135 11.67 -25.67 -18.44
CA GLY A 135 12.29 -26.70 -17.61
C GLY A 135 13.57 -27.27 -18.21
N ALA A 136 13.64 -27.41 -19.54
CA ALA A 136 14.83 -27.87 -20.26
C ALA A 136 15.95 -26.81 -20.26
N LYS A 137 15.61 -25.50 -20.19
CA LYS A 137 16.58 -24.40 -20.21
C LYS A 137 16.16 -23.33 -19.18
N PRO A 138 16.42 -23.54 -17.87
CA PRO A 138 16.08 -22.59 -16.83
C PRO A 138 16.71 -21.21 -17.06
N HIS A 139 15.93 -20.15 -16.85
CA HIS A 139 16.35 -18.77 -17.00
C HIS A 139 16.03 -17.99 -15.72
N PRO A 140 16.96 -17.92 -14.74
CA PRO A 140 16.70 -17.22 -13.47
C PRO A 140 16.60 -15.70 -13.59
N GLY A 141 16.85 -15.15 -14.77
CA GLY A 141 16.91 -13.72 -14.99
C GLY A 141 18.21 -13.09 -14.51
N ALA A 142 18.41 -11.85 -14.93
CA ALA A 142 19.50 -11.01 -14.46
C ALA A 142 18.93 -9.96 -13.50
N ARG A 143 19.68 -9.66 -12.44
CA ARG A 143 19.34 -8.62 -11.50
C ARG A 143 20.37 -7.52 -11.59
N VAL A 144 19.91 -6.30 -11.83
CA VAL A 144 20.77 -5.10 -11.83
C VAL A 144 21.08 -4.72 -10.39
N PHE A 145 22.05 -3.84 -10.15
CA PHE A 145 22.33 -3.30 -8.83
C PHE A 145 21.06 -2.65 -8.24
N GLN A 146 20.69 -3.08 -7.04
CA GLN A 146 19.53 -2.58 -6.35
C GLN A 146 19.97 -1.59 -5.26
N ARG A 147 19.52 -0.36 -5.37
CA ARG A 147 19.69 0.68 -4.36
C ARG A 147 18.70 0.47 -3.21
N LEU A 148 19.07 0.85 -1.99
CA LEU A 148 18.10 0.99 -0.92
C LEU A 148 17.12 2.13 -1.26
N ASN A 149 15.84 1.85 -1.23
CA ASN A 149 14.81 2.89 -1.32
C ASN A 149 14.66 3.62 0.04
N ARG A 150 13.89 4.72 0.10
CA ARG A 150 13.76 5.52 1.33
C ARG A 150 13.50 4.69 2.59
N PRO A 151 12.47 3.82 2.65
CA PRO A 151 12.20 3.05 3.85
C PRO A 151 13.25 1.97 4.15
N GLU A 152 13.84 1.34 3.13
CA GLU A 152 14.97 0.40 3.33
C GLU A 152 16.20 1.13 3.88
N TYR A 153 16.45 2.37 3.43
CA TYR A 153 17.51 3.22 3.93
C TYR A 153 17.26 3.61 5.39
N ALA A 154 16.05 4.09 5.73
CA ALA A 154 15.70 4.45 7.10
C ALA A 154 15.80 3.24 8.05
N ASN A 155 15.30 2.06 7.64
CA ASN A 155 15.43 0.83 8.40
C ASN A 155 16.89 0.40 8.59
N ALA A 156 17.74 0.55 7.55
CA ALA A 156 19.17 0.26 7.66
C ALA A 156 19.88 1.21 8.63
N ILE A 157 19.50 2.48 8.67
CA ILE A 157 20.01 3.45 9.66
C ILE A 157 19.53 3.08 11.07
N LYS A 158 18.26 2.74 11.23
CA LYS A 158 17.69 2.34 12.52
C LYS A 158 18.39 1.11 13.08
N ASP A 159 18.61 0.10 12.25
CA ASP A 159 19.32 -1.12 12.65
C ASP A 159 20.79 -0.83 13.00
N LEU A 160 21.48 -0.06 12.15
CA LEU A 160 22.91 0.23 12.30
C LEU A 160 23.22 1.18 13.47
N LEU A 161 22.40 2.23 13.66
CA LEU A 161 22.70 3.33 14.58
C LEU A 161 21.69 3.51 15.72
N LEU A 162 20.63 2.72 15.77
CA LEU A 162 19.50 2.88 16.70
C LEU A 162 18.92 4.30 16.66
N LEU A 163 18.83 4.86 15.43
CA LEU A 163 18.33 6.19 15.16
C LEU A 163 17.16 6.10 14.18
N ASP A 164 16.02 6.61 14.58
CA ASP A 164 14.80 6.64 13.75
C ASP A 164 14.79 7.93 12.92
N VAL A 165 14.88 7.81 11.61
CA VAL A 165 14.97 8.95 10.70
C VAL A 165 13.91 8.86 9.61
N ASP A 166 13.37 10.00 9.18
CA ASP A 166 12.67 10.08 7.91
C ASP A 166 13.68 10.30 6.77
N ALA A 167 13.87 9.28 5.95
CA ALA A 167 14.74 9.43 4.78
C ALA A 167 14.23 10.49 3.79
N GLY A 168 12.96 10.87 3.88
CA GLY A 168 12.35 11.94 3.09
C GLY A 168 12.95 13.32 3.32
N ASP A 169 13.58 13.54 4.48
CA ASP A 169 14.27 14.81 4.78
C ASP A 169 15.43 15.09 3.84
N TRP A 170 16.02 14.04 3.25
CA TRP A 170 17.19 14.20 2.36
C TRP A 170 16.97 13.59 0.98
N LEU A 171 16.33 12.42 0.90
CA LEU A 171 16.21 11.68 -0.34
C LEU A 171 14.93 12.06 -1.09
N PRO A 172 14.97 12.24 -2.43
CA PRO A 172 13.77 12.42 -3.23
C PRO A 172 12.90 11.17 -3.22
N LEU A 173 11.63 11.31 -3.61
CA LEU A 173 10.72 10.17 -3.74
C LEU A 173 11.28 9.11 -4.70
N ASP A 174 11.20 7.85 -4.30
CA ASP A 174 11.59 6.75 -5.16
C ASP A 174 10.64 6.60 -6.36
N GLN A 175 11.22 6.41 -7.52
CA GLN A 175 10.44 6.05 -8.71
C GLN A 175 9.95 4.61 -8.59
N LYS A 176 8.73 4.38 -9.06
CA LYS A 176 8.11 3.05 -9.04
C LYS A 176 8.12 2.41 -10.42
N SER A 177 8.38 1.12 -10.45
CA SER A 177 8.24 0.26 -11.61
C SER A 177 7.31 -0.90 -11.23
N ALA A 178 6.36 -1.24 -12.07
CA ALA A 178 5.33 -2.23 -11.77
C ALA A 178 4.65 -2.03 -10.39
N ASN A 179 4.45 -0.78 -9.97
CA ASN A 179 3.95 -0.27 -8.68
C ASN A 179 4.92 -0.38 -7.49
N PHE A 180 6.10 -0.98 -7.64
CA PHE A 180 7.07 -1.16 -6.55
C PHE A 180 8.24 -0.18 -6.67
N ASP A 181 8.68 0.34 -5.53
CA ASP A 181 9.80 1.27 -5.38
C ASP A 181 11.16 0.56 -5.21
N ASN A 182 11.15 -0.76 -5.02
CA ASN A 182 12.35 -1.59 -4.87
C ASN A 182 12.81 -2.24 -6.18
N ILE A 183 12.20 -1.92 -7.32
CA ILE A 183 12.58 -2.48 -8.62
C ILE A 183 13.76 -1.71 -9.22
N ALA A 184 14.83 -2.42 -9.52
CA ALA A 184 16.12 -1.86 -9.87
C ALA A 184 16.14 -1.04 -11.17
N ASP A 185 15.29 -1.34 -12.15
CA ASP A 185 15.22 -0.62 -13.43
C ASP A 185 14.76 0.85 -13.28
N ALA A 186 14.06 1.16 -12.18
CA ALA A 186 13.62 2.52 -11.85
C ALA A 186 14.59 3.26 -10.89
N GLN A 187 15.66 2.60 -10.42
CA GLN A 187 16.53 3.11 -9.35
C GLN A 187 17.86 3.72 -9.86
N ALA A 188 17.85 4.42 -10.98
CA ALA A 188 19.05 5.08 -11.49
C ALA A 188 19.65 6.07 -10.47
N LEU A 189 21.00 6.07 -10.36
CA LEU A 189 21.72 7.02 -9.52
C LEU A 189 22.05 8.27 -10.35
N SER A 190 21.38 9.39 -10.08
CA SER A 190 21.71 10.69 -10.63
C SER A 190 22.75 11.42 -9.75
N PRO A 191 23.47 12.41 -10.28
CA PRO A 191 24.36 13.26 -9.48
C PRO A 191 23.64 13.92 -8.28
N THR A 192 22.43 14.41 -8.47
CA THR A 192 21.60 15.01 -7.42
C THR A 192 21.27 14.00 -6.33
N LEU A 193 20.93 12.77 -6.71
CA LEU A 193 20.64 11.72 -5.74
C LEU A 193 21.90 11.32 -4.97
N LEU A 194 23.06 11.28 -5.62
CA LEU A 194 24.32 11.02 -4.94
C LEU A 194 24.61 12.11 -3.89
N GLU A 195 24.46 13.39 -4.25
CA GLU A 195 24.58 14.51 -3.32
C GLU A 195 23.62 14.38 -2.13
N SER A 196 22.38 13.96 -2.38
CA SER A 196 21.39 13.69 -1.34
C SER A 196 21.86 12.62 -0.34
N TYR A 197 22.49 11.51 -0.81
CA TYR A 197 23.07 10.50 0.07
C TYR A 197 24.26 11.03 0.88
N LEU A 198 25.12 11.85 0.28
CA LEU A 198 26.24 12.46 0.99
C LEU A 198 25.74 13.40 2.10
N ASN A 199 24.74 14.23 1.80
CA ASN A 199 24.12 15.13 2.77
C ASN A 199 23.42 14.35 3.89
N ALA A 200 22.70 13.27 3.56
CA ALA A 200 22.10 12.38 4.54
C ALA A 200 23.16 11.73 5.45
N ALA A 201 24.25 11.21 4.88
CA ALA A 201 25.34 10.60 5.66
C ALA A 201 25.97 11.59 6.64
N ALA A 202 26.22 12.84 6.20
CA ALA A 202 26.75 13.91 7.04
C ALA A 202 25.78 14.31 8.16
N ALA A 203 24.49 14.44 7.88
CA ALA A 203 23.48 14.78 8.86
C ALA A 203 23.30 13.64 9.89
N ILE A 204 23.08 12.40 9.41
CA ILE A 204 22.80 11.24 10.24
C ILE A 204 23.98 10.88 11.15
N SER A 205 25.24 10.96 10.63
CA SER A 205 26.41 10.72 11.47
C SER A 205 26.53 11.73 12.62
N ARG A 206 26.13 12.99 12.36
CA ARG A 206 26.08 14.03 13.40
C ARG A 206 24.95 13.80 14.40
N MET A 207 23.77 13.40 13.93
CA MET A 207 22.63 13.03 14.79
C MET A 207 22.96 11.85 15.72
N ALA A 208 23.64 10.84 15.19
CA ALA A 208 23.98 9.63 15.93
C ALA A 208 25.04 9.85 17.04
N ILE A 209 26.01 10.72 16.79
CA ILE A 209 27.11 10.98 17.73
C ILE A 209 26.86 12.21 18.59
N GLY A 210 26.09 13.18 18.09
CA GLY A 210 25.90 14.48 18.73
C GLY A 210 26.99 15.48 18.35
N ASP A 211 26.80 16.74 18.76
CA ASP A 211 27.71 17.83 18.47
C ASP A 211 27.86 18.77 19.67
N ARG A 212 29.04 18.73 20.35
CA ARG A 212 29.36 19.62 21.48
C ARG A 212 29.39 21.11 21.10
N ASN A 213 29.54 21.39 19.81
CA ASN A 213 29.61 22.73 19.25
C ASN A 213 28.32 23.10 18.50
N ALA A 214 27.20 22.41 18.77
CA ALA A 214 25.92 22.72 18.17
C ALA A 214 25.53 24.17 18.46
N VAL A 215 25.11 24.87 17.39
CA VAL A 215 24.57 26.23 17.48
C VAL A 215 23.05 26.19 17.50
N PRO A 216 22.39 27.20 18.09
CA PRO A 216 20.93 27.26 18.08
C PRO A 216 20.37 27.26 16.67
N VAL A 217 19.39 26.38 16.42
CA VAL A 217 18.61 26.30 15.16
C VAL A 217 17.13 26.18 15.51
N ASP A 218 16.28 26.56 14.54
CA ASP A 218 14.85 26.41 14.65
C ASP A 218 14.42 25.19 13.81
N SER A 219 13.87 24.18 14.48
CA SER A 219 13.29 23.00 13.81
C SER A 219 11.78 23.11 13.84
N THR A 220 11.13 23.27 12.68
CA THR A 220 9.70 23.48 12.56
C THR A 220 9.02 22.20 12.04
N TYR A 221 7.98 21.79 12.74
CA TYR A 221 7.11 20.66 12.39
C TYR A 221 5.69 21.19 12.17
N THR A 222 5.10 20.90 11.03
CA THR A 222 3.79 21.45 10.63
C THR A 222 2.76 20.34 10.48
N ASN A 223 1.59 20.51 11.09
CA ASN A 223 0.44 19.66 10.82
C ASN A 223 -0.09 19.89 9.41
N ALA A 224 -0.44 18.81 8.71
CA ALA A 224 -1.16 18.92 7.45
C ALA A 224 -2.55 19.57 7.67
N GLY A 225 -3.01 20.34 6.67
CA GLY A 225 -4.22 21.14 6.81
C GLY A 225 -5.53 20.35 7.02
N TYR A 226 -5.52 19.07 6.67
CA TYR A 226 -6.68 18.18 6.80
C TYR A 226 -6.63 17.25 8.02
N VAL A 227 -5.61 17.37 8.88
CA VAL A 227 -5.52 16.57 10.11
C VAL A 227 -6.61 17.03 11.07
N SER A 228 -7.45 16.08 11.48
CA SER A 228 -8.50 16.33 12.45
C SER A 228 -7.94 16.62 13.84
N GLN A 229 -8.50 17.63 14.53
CA GLN A 229 -8.17 17.96 15.91
C GLN A 229 -9.46 18.11 16.76
N HIS A 230 -10.43 17.24 16.52
CA HIS A 230 -11.69 17.22 17.26
C HIS A 230 -11.47 16.99 18.77
N PRO A 231 -12.45 17.39 19.62
CA PRO A 231 -12.37 17.17 21.06
C PRO A 231 -12.20 15.71 21.48
N TRP A 232 -12.60 14.77 20.63
CA TRP A 232 -12.47 13.33 20.89
C TRP A 232 -11.24 12.71 20.20
N ASP A 233 -10.53 13.45 19.36
CA ASP A 233 -9.33 12.91 18.68
C ASP A 233 -8.14 12.93 19.62
N HIS A 234 -7.70 11.74 20.03
CA HIS A 234 -6.46 11.53 20.72
C HIS A 234 -5.39 11.08 19.74
N ILE A 235 -4.22 11.65 19.81
CA ILE A 235 -3.06 11.27 18.98
C ILE A 235 -2.16 10.36 19.82
N ASP A 236 -1.83 9.19 19.27
CA ASP A 236 -0.93 8.23 19.94
C ASP A 236 0.43 8.89 20.22
N GLY A 237 0.93 8.74 21.43
CA GLY A 237 2.15 9.39 21.93
C GLY A 237 1.92 10.76 22.58
N THR A 238 0.67 11.27 22.64
CA THR A 238 0.32 12.41 23.49
C THR A 238 -0.18 11.91 24.85
N PRO A 239 -0.07 12.72 25.94
CA PRO A 239 -0.58 12.32 27.25
C PRO A 239 -2.09 12.03 27.21
N PHE A 240 -2.53 11.04 28.01
CA PHE A 240 -3.96 10.80 28.21
C PHE A 240 -4.69 12.03 28.75
N GLY A 241 -5.89 12.27 28.24
CA GLY A 241 -6.66 13.47 28.61
C GLY A 241 -6.33 14.71 27.76
N THR A 242 -5.60 14.51 26.65
CA THR A 242 -5.38 15.54 25.63
C THR A 242 -6.22 15.28 24.38
N ARG A 243 -6.31 16.28 23.50
CA ARG A 243 -6.95 16.22 22.19
C ARG A 243 -6.06 16.85 21.14
N GLY A 244 -6.19 16.40 19.91
CA GLY A 244 -5.44 16.99 18.79
C GLY A 244 -3.95 17.10 19.04
N GLY A 245 -3.31 18.07 18.43
CA GLY A 245 -1.88 18.28 18.59
C GLY A 245 -1.02 17.53 17.59
N MET A 246 0.23 17.24 17.95
CA MET A 246 1.16 16.43 17.18
C MET A 246 2.22 15.80 18.09
N VAL A 247 2.80 14.71 17.58
CA VAL A 247 3.98 14.05 18.16
C VAL A 247 5.07 14.01 17.10
N VAL A 248 6.29 14.42 17.48
CA VAL A 248 7.45 14.43 16.58
C VAL A 248 8.64 13.76 17.24
N ASN A 249 9.40 13.00 16.48
CA ASN A 249 10.69 12.47 16.89
C ASN A 249 11.78 13.50 16.57
N HIS A 250 12.29 14.19 17.59
CA HIS A 250 13.33 15.18 17.45
C HIS A 250 14.67 14.66 17.98
N VAL A 251 15.77 14.98 17.29
CA VAL A 251 17.11 14.66 17.75
C VAL A 251 17.76 15.91 18.32
N PHE A 252 17.93 15.94 19.63
CA PHE A 252 18.63 17.00 20.35
C PHE A 252 20.13 16.79 20.17
N PRO A 253 20.85 17.73 19.49
CA PRO A 253 22.26 17.51 19.14
C PRO A 253 23.21 17.59 20.33
N ALA A 254 22.82 18.22 21.43
CA ALA A 254 23.64 18.42 22.62
C ALA A 254 22.78 18.56 23.87
N ASP A 255 23.36 18.35 25.04
CA ASP A 255 22.77 18.72 26.32
C ASP A 255 22.77 20.24 26.45
N GLY A 256 21.61 20.85 26.66
CA GLY A 256 21.46 22.29 26.69
C GLY A 256 20.04 22.76 26.94
N GLU A 257 19.81 24.04 26.84
CA GLU A 257 18.48 24.63 26.98
C GLU A 257 17.79 24.75 25.62
N TYR A 258 16.48 24.44 25.61
CA TYR A 258 15.65 24.52 24.41
C TYR A 258 14.34 25.24 24.72
N VAL A 259 13.80 25.94 23.74
CA VAL A 259 12.50 26.62 23.79
C VAL A 259 11.54 25.93 22.81
N PHE A 260 10.37 25.59 23.30
CA PHE A 260 9.30 25.01 22.50
C PHE A 260 8.27 26.10 22.21
N GLU A 261 8.08 26.40 20.92
CA GLU A 261 7.09 27.37 20.46
C GLU A 261 5.99 26.62 19.70
N VAL A 262 4.76 26.97 19.99
CA VAL A 262 3.56 26.41 19.34
C VAL A 262 2.84 27.50 18.60
N THR A 263 2.54 27.25 17.33
CA THR A 263 1.69 28.14 16.53
C THR A 263 0.28 27.56 16.49
N LEU A 264 -0.67 28.34 16.97
CA LEU A 264 -2.09 27.97 16.99
C LEU A 264 -2.83 28.73 15.89
N GLN A 265 -3.69 28.02 15.20
CA GLN A 265 -4.69 28.62 14.32
C GLN A 265 -6.02 28.63 15.08
N SER A 266 -6.57 29.80 15.33
CA SER A 266 -7.82 29.94 16.08
C SER A 266 -9.05 30.00 15.18
N GLY A 267 -10.10 29.32 15.56
CA GLY A 267 -11.45 29.57 15.03
C GLY A 267 -12.03 30.83 15.63
N ALA A 268 -13.15 31.35 15.06
CA ALA A 268 -13.76 32.62 15.42
C ALA A 268 -14.24 32.75 16.87
N ASN A 269 -14.34 31.67 17.63
CA ASN A 269 -14.79 31.61 19.02
C ASN A 269 -13.88 30.69 19.86
N ALA A 270 -12.57 30.86 19.72
CA ALA A 270 -11.60 30.04 20.45
C ALA A 270 -11.87 30.09 21.96
N ARG A 271 -11.97 28.93 22.58
CA ARG A 271 -12.06 28.75 24.03
C ARG A 271 -10.66 28.72 24.63
N PHE A 272 -10.59 29.04 25.92
CA PHE A 272 -9.36 28.91 26.71
C PHE A 272 -8.99 27.43 26.79
N GLU A 273 -7.85 27.06 26.25
CA GLU A 273 -7.32 25.70 26.33
C GLU A 273 -5.82 25.76 26.59
N ASP A 274 -5.35 24.91 27.50
CA ASP A 274 -3.93 24.81 27.79
C ASP A 274 -3.29 23.82 26.82
N VAL A 275 -2.03 24.09 26.45
CA VAL A 275 -1.24 23.20 25.61
C VAL A 275 -0.19 22.50 26.45
N ASP A 276 -0.27 21.19 26.52
CA ASP A 276 0.72 20.33 27.15
C ASP A 276 1.92 20.18 26.21
N ILE A 277 3.12 20.42 26.72
CA ILE A 277 4.36 20.06 26.05
C ILE A 277 5.00 18.95 26.84
N SER A 278 5.18 17.79 26.17
CA SER A 278 5.77 16.59 26.79
C SER A 278 6.98 16.09 26.01
N ILE A 279 7.95 15.52 26.71
CA ILE A 279 9.13 14.85 26.15
C ILE A 279 9.19 13.45 26.75
N ASP A 280 9.23 12.41 25.90
CA ASP A 280 9.24 11.00 26.30
C ASP A 280 8.12 10.72 27.33
N ASP A 281 6.88 11.12 27.02
CA ASP A 281 5.66 11.01 27.84
C ASP A 281 5.65 11.82 29.14
N ALA A 282 6.71 12.55 29.45
CA ALA A 282 6.78 13.39 30.65
C ALA A 282 6.47 14.86 30.31
N ARG A 283 5.46 15.45 30.97
CA ARG A 283 5.17 16.87 30.83
C ARG A 283 6.35 17.71 31.28
N VAL A 284 6.82 18.60 30.39
CA VAL A 284 7.89 19.55 30.66
C VAL A 284 7.38 20.98 30.78
N SER A 285 6.22 21.30 30.20
CA SER A 285 5.57 22.61 30.32
C SER A 285 4.07 22.49 30.09
N LEU A 286 3.32 23.41 30.71
CA LEU A 286 1.92 23.66 30.40
C LEU A 286 1.82 25.13 29.95
N LEU A 287 1.43 25.33 28.70
CA LEU A 287 1.26 26.65 28.11
C LEU A 287 -0.20 27.06 28.23
N GLU A 288 -0.48 28.06 29.06
CA GLU A 288 -1.81 28.65 29.15
C GLU A 288 -2.10 29.49 27.91
N TYR A 289 -3.25 29.25 27.29
CA TYR A 289 -3.69 30.00 26.13
C TYR A 289 -4.95 30.79 26.48
N GLU A 290 -4.80 32.10 26.51
CA GLU A 290 -5.92 33.06 26.59
C GLU A 290 -6.23 33.59 25.21
N THR A 291 -7.52 33.57 24.81
CA THR A 291 -7.91 34.11 23.51
C THR A 291 -7.64 35.62 23.49
N GLN A 292 -6.72 36.07 22.65
CA GLN A 292 -6.61 37.48 22.34
C GLN A 292 -7.71 37.89 21.34
N PRO A 293 -8.26 39.11 21.44
CA PRO A 293 -9.21 39.64 20.48
C PRO A 293 -8.62 39.57 19.07
N ALA A 294 -9.42 39.25 18.07
CA ALA A 294 -9.05 39.12 16.67
C ALA A 294 -8.21 40.31 16.22
N GLY A 295 -6.92 40.10 15.98
CA GLY A 295 -5.98 41.16 15.63
C GLY A 295 -4.52 40.80 15.97
N GLY A 296 -4.09 39.53 15.76
CA GLY A 296 -2.71 39.16 15.90
C GLY A 296 -1.80 40.04 15.01
N ALA A 297 -0.57 40.26 15.44
CA ALA A 297 0.37 41.16 14.81
C ALA A 297 0.70 40.86 13.32
N ASP A 298 0.33 39.69 12.81
CA ASP A 298 0.50 39.27 11.41
C ASP A 298 -0.80 39.38 10.58
N GLY A 299 -1.93 39.85 11.16
CA GLY A 299 -3.21 40.01 10.47
C GLY A 299 -3.88 38.71 9.98
N ARG A 300 -3.32 37.53 10.34
CA ARG A 300 -3.80 36.21 9.90
C ARG A 300 -4.44 35.37 11.01
N GLY A 301 -4.53 35.86 12.23
CA GLY A 301 -5.17 35.18 13.32
C GLY A 301 -4.37 34.02 13.92
N ALA A 302 -3.08 33.86 13.59
CA ALA A 302 -2.20 32.89 14.23
C ALA A 302 -1.72 33.39 15.60
N VAL A 303 -1.73 32.49 16.60
CA VAL A 303 -1.23 32.79 17.96
C VAL A 303 0.02 31.98 18.19
N HIS A 304 1.04 32.64 18.71
CA HIS A 304 2.31 32.02 19.06
C HIS A 304 2.45 32.02 20.57
N ILE A 305 2.63 30.85 21.15
CA ILE A 305 2.93 30.67 22.57
C ILE A 305 4.20 29.83 22.71
N LYS A 306 4.99 30.07 23.73
CA LYS A 306 6.29 29.43 23.93
C LYS A 306 6.58 29.15 25.38
N THR A 307 7.44 28.17 25.63
CA THR A 307 7.94 27.86 26.96
C THR A 307 9.06 28.80 27.38
N ASP A 308 9.35 28.86 28.65
CA ASP A 308 10.68 29.24 29.14
C ASP A 308 11.74 28.25 28.63
N PRO A 309 13.04 28.60 28.67
CA PRO A 309 14.10 27.64 28.34
C PRO A 309 14.06 26.39 29.22
N ILE A 310 14.05 25.20 28.61
CA ILE A 310 13.98 23.91 29.29
C ILE A 310 15.26 23.14 28.99
N PHE A 311 15.92 22.63 30.02
CA PHE A 311 17.09 21.78 29.84
C PHE A 311 16.68 20.40 29.30
N VAL A 312 17.27 20.00 28.15
CA VAL A 312 17.06 18.69 27.52
C VAL A 312 18.42 18.04 27.26
N ARG A 313 18.50 16.73 27.53
CA ARG A 313 19.69 15.93 27.23
C ARG A 313 19.71 15.56 25.75
N ALA A 314 20.92 15.47 25.19
CA ALA A 314 21.16 15.01 23.82
C ALA A 314 20.50 13.66 23.51
N GLY A 315 20.19 13.45 22.22
CA GLY A 315 19.64 12.21 21.71
C GLY A 315 18.25 12.37 21.13
N GLN A 316 17.77 11.30 20.51
CA GLN A 316 16.43 11.26 19.95
C GLN A 316 15.39 11.13 21.06
N LYS A 317 14.34 11.94 20.96
CA LYS A 317 13.24 11.98 21.91
C LYS A 317 11.92 12.22 21.21
N SER A 318 10.86 11.64 21.75
CA SER A 318 9.50 11.96 21.35
C SER A 318 9.09 13.28 22.00
N VAL A 319 8.70 14.25 21.19
CA VAL A 319 8.17 15.54 21.66
C VAL A 319 6.71 15.64 21.26
N ALA A 320 5.84 15.81 22.23
CA ALA A 320 4.41 15.96 22.01
C ALA A 320 3.95 17.39 22.39
N ALA A 321 3.06 17.95 21.58
CA ALA A 321 2.30 19.15 21.91
C ALA A 321 0.82 18.87 21.65
N ALA A 322 -0.02 18.97 22.67
CA ALA A 322 -1.45 18.65 22.55
C ALA A 322 -2.28 19.52 23.53
N PHE A 323 -3.55 19.75 23.17
CA PHE A 323 -4.46 20.49 24.01
C PHE A 323 -4.93 19.66 25.20
N VAL A 324 -4.93 20.24 26.40
CA VAL A 324 -5.48 19.59 27.58
C VAL A 324 -7.00 19.56 27.48
N LYS A 325 -7.56 18.38 27.45
CA LYS A 325 -9.00 18.18 27.35
C LYS A 325 -9.67 18.67 28.63
N LYS A 326 -10.40 19.78 28.58
CA LYS A 326 -11.25 20.24 29.70
C LYS A 326 -12.52 19.41 29.68
N ALA A 327 -12.95 18.94 30.86
CA ALA A 327 -14.19 18.20 31.02
C ALA A 327 -15.36 19.14 30.68
N GLU A 328 -15.84 19.09 29.47
CA GLU A 328 -17.13 19.61 29.07
C GLU A 328 -18.11 18.45 29.17
N GLY A 329 -19.40 18.74 29.43
CA GLY A 329 -20.43 17.70 29.61
C GLY A 329 -20.47 16.68 28.45
N PRO A 330 -21.34 15.68 28.53
CA PRO A 330 -21.37 14.61 27.52
C PRO A 330 -21.55 15.19 26.13
N TYR A 331 -20.62 14.86 25.21
CA TYR A 331 -20.77 15.15 23.81
C TYR A 331 -21.80 14.20 23.22
N GLU A 332 -22.90 14.74 22.73
CA GLU A 332 -23.90 13.97 22.00
C GLU A 332 -23.49 13.87 20.55
N ASP A 333 -22.54 13.00 20.26
CA ASP A 333 -21.98 12.74 18.92
C ASP A 333 -23.04 12.37 17.86
N LEU A 334 -24.19 11.90 18.31
CA LEU A 334 -25.26 11.39 17.43
C LEU A 334 -26.21 12.45 16.91
N ILE A 335 -26.25 13.66 17.50
CA ILE A 335 -27.28 14.67 17.25
C ILE A 335 -26.74 15.88 16.49
N ARG A 336 -25.39 16.09 16.51
CA ARG A 336 -24.78 17.17 15.72
C ARG A 336 -24.02 16.59 14.56
N PRO A 337 -24.15 17.14 13.34
CA PRO A 337 -23.16 16.94 12.31
C PRO A 337 -21.83 17.33 12.92
N HIS A 338 -20.83 16.46 12.78
CA HIS A 338 -19.51 16.72 13.35
C HIS A 338 -19.05 18.10 12.92
N ASP A 339 -18.72 18.95 13.87
CA ASP A 339 -17.99 20.16 13.59
C ASP A 339 -16.62 19.73 13.07
N TRP A 340 -16.33 20.11 11.85
CA TRP A 340 -15.08 19.73 11.20
C TRP A 340 -13.93 20.43 11.86
N SER A 341 -12.85 19.72 12.00
CA SER A 341 -11.69 20.26 12.67
C SER A 341 -10.46 20.29 11.79
N TYR A 342 -10.58 20.67 10.54
CA TYR A 342 -9.40 21.03 9.80
C TYR A 342 -9.25 22.54 9.72
N ALA A 343 -8.00 23.01 9.71
CA ALA A 343 -7.67 24.42 9.60
C ALA A 343 -7.89 24.92 8.17
N GLY A 344 -9.12 25.01 7.72
CA GLY A 344 -9.49 25.58 6.42
C GLY A 344 -9.69 27.09 6.53
N GLY A 345 -8.91 27.89 5.82
CA GLY A 345 -8.94 29.33 5.84
C GLY A 345 -10.15 29.93 5.14
N GLY A 346 -11.36 29.83 5.72
CA GLY A 346 -12.55 30.49 5.21
C GLY A 346 -13.54 30.79 6.33
N SER A 347 -13.88 32.05 6.52
CA SER A 347 -14.94 32.41 7.46
C SER A 347 -16.29 31.91 6.97
N GLY A 348 -16.86 30.91 7.65
CA GLY A 348 -18.27 30.56 7.53
C GLY A 348 -18.62 29.39 6.61
N GLY A 349 -17.64 28.54 6.19
CA GLY A 349 -17.94 27.27 5.51
C GLY A 349 -18.29 26.15 6.47
N PRO A 350 -19.01 25.08 6.04
CA PRO A 350 -19.16 23.89 6.84
C PRO A 350 -17.77 23.30 7.14
N GLY A 351 -17.52 22.91 8.38
CA GLY A 351 -16.27 22.30 8.78
C GLY A 351 -15.31 23.18 9.57
N ILE A 352 -15.65 24.42 9.89
CA ILE A 352 -14.83 25.26 10.74
C ILE A 352 -15.21 25.01 12.20
N THR A 353 -14.25 24.54 13.00
CA THR A 353 -14.47 24.42 14.43
C THR A 353 -14.20 25.75 15.12
N THR A 354 -14.83 25.94 16.27
CA THR A 354 -14.56 27.04 17.17
C THR A 354 -13.36 26.80 18.08
N LEU A 355 -12.75 25.61 17.99
CA LEU A 355 -11.63 25.19 18.81
C LEU A 355 -10.30 25.58 18.17
N PRO A 356 -9.29 25.92 18.96
CA PRO A 356 -7.97 26.17 18.43
C PRO A 356 -7.36 24.89 17.83
N HIS A 357 -6.61 25.05 16.73
CA HIS A 357 -5.84 24.00 16.09
C HIS A 357 -4.35 24.27 16.26
N LEU A 358 -3.59 23.23 16.57
CA LEU A 358 -2.14 23.29 16.55
C LEU A 358 -1.68 23.17 15.11
N ARG A 359 -1.02 24.23 14.59
CA ARG A 359 -0.46 24.26 13.25
C ARG A 359 0.99 23.84 13.23
N ASP A 360 1.84 24.48 14.05
CA ASP A 360 3.26 24.21 14.09
C ASP A 360 3.77 23.97 15.49
N VAL A 361 4.76 23.09 15.63
CA VAL A 361 5.66 23.00 16.78
C VAL A 361 7.05 23.38 16.32
N ILE A 362 7.66 24.35 16.98
CA ILE A 362 9.01 24.84 16.67
C ILE A 362 9.89 24.57 17.88
N ILE A 363 10.96 23.79 17.68
CA ILE A 363 11.98 23.50 18.70
C ILE A 363 13.20 24.36 18.40
N LYS A 364 13.54 25.26 19.33
CA LYS A 364 14.64 26.23 19.17
C LYS A 364 15.76 25.91 20.17
N GLY A 365 16.97 25.85 19.70
CA GLY A 365 18.15 25.53 20.50
C GLY A 365 19.20 24.69 19.79
N PRO A 366 20.23 24.19 20.49
CA PRO A 366 20.50 24.33 21.93
C PRO A 366 21.04 25.70 22.29
N TYR A 367 20.59 26.22 23.41
CA TYR A 367 21.23 27.33 24.10
C TYR A 367 22.05 26.78 25.29
N HIS A 368 23.12 27.45 25.66
CA HIS A 368 23.96 27.07 26.83
C HIS A 368 24.34 25.58 26.84
N VAL A 369 25.02 25.14 25.75
CA VAL A 369 25.47 23.75 25.62
C VAL A 369 26.37 23.36 26.80
N THR A 370 26.03 22.26 27.50
CA THR A 370 26.77 21.76 28.67
C THR A 370 27.55 20.47 28.37
N GLY A 371 27.23 19.75 27.33
CA GLY A 371 27.91 18.51 26.95
C GLY A 371 27.13 17.61 26.03
N LEU A 372 27.43 16.30 26.07
CA LEU A 372 26.74 15.23 25.34
C LEU A 372 26.45 14.09 26.31
N SER A 373 25.18 13.79 26.49
CA SER A 373 24.74 12.58 27.19
C SER A 373 25.02 11.32 26.39
N GLU A 374 25.20 10.21 27.09
CA GLU A 374 25.26 8.90 26.44
C GLU A 374 23.89 8.54 25.87
N THR A 375 23.85 8.23 24.59
CA THR A 375 22.63 7.84 23.85
C THR A 375 22.74 6.39 23.38
N PRO A 376 21.62 5.71 23.03
CA PRO A 376 21.67 4.38 22.45
C PRO A 376 22.57 4.31 21.22
N SER A 377 22.53 5.32 20.33
CA SER A 377 23.40 5.41 19.14
C SER A 377 24.87 5.49 19.53
N ARG A 378 25.22 6.34 20.49
CA ARG A 378 26.60 6.46 20.99
C ARG A 378 27.11 5.16 21.62
N ALA A 379 26.28 4.51 22.45
CA ALA A 379 26.63 3.23 23.07
C ALA A 379 26.85 2.12 22.02
N LYS A 380 26.09 2.11 20.94
CA LYS A 380 26.27 1.16 19.84
C LYS A 380 27.51 1.43 19.02
N ILE A 381 27.83 2.70 18.71
CA ILE A 381 28.98 3.12 17.92
C ILE A 381 30.27 2.92 18.69
N PHE A 382 30.39 3.50 19.90
CA PHE A 382 31.61 3.50 20.68
C PHE A 382 31.80 2.20 21.47
N SER A 383 32.15 1.13 20.76
CA SER A 383 32.47 -0.18 21.38
C SER A 383 33.73 -0.17 22.24
N CYS A 384 34.53 0.89 22.14
CA CYS A 384 35.71 1.20 22.96
C CYS A 384 35.82 2.72 23.15
N ARG A 385 36.51 3.12 24.24
CA ARG A 385 36.77 4.53 24.55
C ARG A 385 38.23 4.67 24.96
N PRO A 386 39.09 5.21 24.10
CA PRO A 386 40.52 5.38 24.40
C PRO A 386 40.73 6.42 25.48
N THR A 387 41.65 6.16 26.35
CA THR A 387 42.10 7.12 27.40
C THR A 387 43.44 7.76 27.02
N LEU A 388 44.14 7.14 26.10
CA LEU A 388 45.44 7.62 25.57
C LEU A 388 45.35 7.81 24.08
N GLN A 389 46.03 8.81 23.54
CA GLN A 389 46.07 9.12 22.10
C GLN A 389 46.57 7.91 21.27
N ALA A 390 47.50 7.12 21.80
CA ALA A 390 48.01 5.92 21.12
C ALA A 390 46.95 4.81 20.94
N GLU A 391 45.89 4.82 21.74
CA GLU A 391 44.77 3.87 21.69
C GLU A 391 43.65 4.29 20.72
N GLU A 392 43.61 5.57 20.30
CA GLU A 392 42.54 6.11 19.48
C GLU A 392 42.40 5.38 18.12
N ARG A 393 43.49 5.24 17.38
CA ARG A 393 43.47 4.59 16.06
C ARG A 393 43.19 3.08 16.11
N PRO A 394 43.72 2.29 17.07
CA PRO A 394 43.32 0.91 17.30
C PRO A 394 41.82 0.78 17.63
N CYS A 395 41.29 1.64 18.49
CA CYS A 395 39.84 1.69 18.81
C CYS A 395 39.02 2.04 17.58
N ALA A 396 39.40 3.05 16.79
CA ALA A 396 38.74 3.40 15.55
C ALA A 396 38.71 2.23 14.55
N LYS A 397 39.81 1.44 14.45
CA LYS A 397 39.84 0.25 13.62
C LYS A 397 38.85 -0.82 14.07
N GLN A 398 38.71 -0.99 15.37
CA GLN A 398 37.70 -1.91 15.96
C GLN A 398 36.27 -1.45 15.65
N ILE A 399 35.97 -0.14 15.79
CA ILE A 399 34.68 0.46 15.45
C ILE A 399 34.39 0.30 13.95
N ALA A 400 35.38 0.60 13.08
CA ALA A 400 35.25 0.44 11.63
C ALA A 400 34.93 -1.00 11.23
N ALA A 401 35.61 -1.99 11.81
CA ALA A 401 35.39 -3.40 11.55
C ALA A 401 33.95 -3.82 11.91
N LYS A 402 33.46 -3.40 13.08
CA LYS A 402 32.13 -3.74 13.55
C LYS A 402 31.03 -3.06 12.72
N LEU A 403 31.03 -1.72 12.69
CA LEU A 403 29.99 -0.96 11.99
C LEU A 403 30.04 -1.18 10.48
N GLY A 404 31.22 -1.29 9.90
CA GLY A 404 31.37 -1.58 8.47
C GLY A 404 30.82 -2.96 8.09
N ALA A 405 31.01 -3.98 8.93
CA ALA A 405 30.45 -5.31 8.69
C ALA A 405 28.92 -5.30 8.74
N GLU A 406 28.34 -4.62 9.72
CA GLU A 406 26.88 -4.43 9.84
C GLU A 406 26.36 -3.63 8.65
N ALA A 407 26.96 -2.49 8.32
CA ALA A 407 26.54 -1.60 7.23
C ALA A 407 26.62 -2.27 5.85
N TYR A 408 27.68 -3.03 5.58
CA TYR A 408 27.90 -3.68 4.28
C TYR A 408 27.33 -5.11 4.25
N ARG A 409 26.67 -5.52 5.35
CA ARG A 409 25.95 -6.81 5.47
C ARG A 409 26.83 -8.04 5.21
N ARG A 410 28.14 -7.91 5.53
CA ARG A 410 29.16 -8.95 5.39
C ARG A 410 30.42 -8.62 6.19
N PRO A 411 31.25 -9.58 6.54
CA PRO A 411 32.58 -9.31 7.07
C PRO A 411 33.41 -8.45 6.10
N LEU A 412 34.19 -7.52 6.64
CA LEU A 412 35.13 -6.72 5.88
C LEU A 412 36.53 -7.40 5.84
N ALA A 413 37.19 -7.29 4.72
CA ALA A 413 38.62 -7.60 4.62
C ALA A 413 39.46 -6.51 5.31
N ASN A 414 40.68 -6.85 5.76
CA ASN A 414 41.54 -5.90 6.47
C ASN A 414 41.82 -4.64 5.65
N ASP A 415 42.02 -4.77 4.35
CA ASP A 415 42.27 -3.65 3.44
C ASP A 415 41.04 -2.74 3.28
N GLU A 416 39.81 -3.28 3.40
CA GLU A 416 38.59 -2.49 3.41
C GLU A 416 38.47 -1.67 4.71
N ILE A 417 38.84 -2.27 5.84
CA ILE A 417 38.88 -1.57 7.13
C ILE A 417 39.92 -0.46 7.08
N ASP A 418 41.13 -0.78 6.58
CA ASP A 418 42.22 0.19 6.51
C ASP A 418 41.93 1.36 5.57
N ARG A 419 41.07 1.20 4.59
CA ARG A 419 40.54 2.32 3.74
C ARG A 419 39.57 3.26 4.46
N LEU A 420 38.96 2.86 5.57
CA LEU A 420 38.09 3.72 6.39
C LEU A 420 38.88 4.60 7.37
N LEU A 421 40.09 4.16 7.79
CA LEU A 421 40.89 4.86 8.81
C LEU A 421 41.37 6.29 8.40
N PRO A 422 41.68 6.60 7.14
CA PRO A 422 42.00 7.97 6.72
C PRO A 422 40.88 8.97 7.04
N PHE A 423 39.62 8.59 6.96
CA PHE A 423 38.48 9.44 7.34
C PHE A 423 38.46 9.72 8.85
N PHE A 424 38.78 8.69 9.66
CA PHE A 424 38.98 8.88 11.09
C PHE A 424 40.14 9.86 11.36
N ASP A 425 41.32 9.64 10.75
CA ASP A 425 42.51 10.45 10.96
C ASP A 425 42.24 11.92 10.61
N ASP A 426 41.49 12.19 9.54
CA ASP A 426 41.15 13.57 9.11
C ASP A 426 40.15 14.26 10.04
N GLY A 427 39.15 13.51 10.51
CA GLY A 427 38.22 14.02 11.51
C GLY A 427 38.86 14.28 12.85
N ALA A 428 39.72 13.35 13.31
CA ALA A 428 40.43 13.47 14.59
C ALA A 428 41.36 14.70 14.65
N LYS A 429 42.02 15.05 13.55
CA LYS A 429 42.82 16.29 13.45
C LYS A 429 41.97 17.56 13.65
N LYS A 430 40.67 17.53 13.29
CA LYS A 430 39.76 18.69 13.36
C LYS A 430 39.08 18.85 14.72
N GLY A 431 38.82 17.76 15.44
CA GLY A 431 38.03 17.82 16.67
C GLY A 431 38.17 16.64 17.61
N GLY A 432 39.29 15.89 17.54
CA GLY A 432 39.56 14.75 18.43
C GLY A 432 38.83 13.48 18.06
N PHE A 433 38.93 12.48 18.94
CA PHE A 433 38.49 11.10 18.70
C PHE A 433 37.03 10.98 18.22
N GLU A 434 36.08 11.64 18.89
CA GLU A 434 34.67 11.53 18.54
C GLU A 434 34.35 12.12 17.16
N VAL A 435 35.01 13.23 16.77
CA VAL A 435 34.88 13.82 15.43
C VAL A 435 35.50 12.91 14.37
N GLY A 436 36.62 12.24 14.71
CA GLY A 436 37.22 11.21 13.86
C GLY A 436 36.25 10.05 13.60
N VAL A 437 35.63 9.51 14.65
CA VAL A 437 34.63 8.43 14.52
C VAL A 437 33.41 8.92 13.72
N ARG A 438 32.92 10.15 13.92
CA ARG A 438 31.82 10.74 13.16
C ARG A 438 32.13 10.76 11.65
N THR A 439 33.31 11.25 11.27
CA THR A 439 33.72 11.35 9.85
C THR A 439 33.88 9.95 9.23
N MET A 440 34.31 8.97 10.01
CA MET A 440 34.38 7.57 9.56
C MET A 440 33.00 6.95 9.39
N VAL A 441 32.05 7.21 10.29
CA VAL A 441 30.64 6.77 10.15
C VAL A 441 30.02 7.43 8.92
N GLU A 442 30.25 8.72 8.69
CA GLU A 442 29.81 9.41 7.48
C GLU A 442 30.32 8.72 6.21
N ALA A 443 31.59 8.33 6.17
CA ALA A 443 32.18 7.60 5.03
C ALA A 443 31.56 6.20 4.85
N ILE A 444 31.22 5.49 5.93
CA ILE A 444 30.51 4.21 5.88
C ILE A 444 29.12 4.40 5.25
N LEU A 445 28.36 5.39 5.70
CA LEU A 445 27.01 5.67 5.20
C LEU A 445 26.98 6.19 3.75
N ALA A 446 28.01 6.91 3.33
CA ALA A 446 28.19 7.39 1.96
C ALA A 446 28.68 6.31 0.99
N SER A 447 29.11 5.16 1.50
CA SER A 447 29.69 4.09 0.69
C SER A 447 28.66 3.42 -0.23
N PRO A 448 29.02 3.13 -1.49
CA PRO A 448 28.18 2.30 -2.36
C PRO A 448 27.84 0.93 -1.74
N HIS A 449 28.70 0.38 -0.90
CA HIS A 449 28.44 -0.87 -0.20
C HIS A 449 27.31 -0.78 0.84
N PHE A 450 27.05 0.41 1.38
CA PHE A 450 25.89 0.67 2.22
C PHE A 450 24.64 0.94 1.38
N ILE A 451 24.74 1.86 0.41
CA ILE A 451 23.63 2.37 -0.39
C ILE A 451 23.03 1.30 -1.29
N PHE A 452 23.88 0.39 -1.84
CA PHE A 452 23.45 -0.64 -2.77
C PHE A 452 23.52 -2.03 -2.16
N ARG A 453 22.62 -2.90 -2.59
CA ARG A 453 22.69 -4.35 -2.38
C ARG A 453 23.50 -4.97 -3.53
N LEU A 454 24.82 -4.91 -3.40
CA LEU A 454 25.74 -5.39 -4.41
C LEU A 454 25.90 -6.91 -4.29
N GLU A 455 25.53 -7.64 -5.33
CA GLU A 455 25.73 -9.08 -5.44
C GLU A 455 27.02 -9.34 -6.21
N ARG A 456 27.95 -10.08 -5.58
CA ARG A 456 29.25 -10.40 -6.18
C ARG A 456 29.16 -11.70 -6.97
N GLU A 457 29.73 -11.70 -8.17
CA GLU A 457 29.94 -12.94 -8.91
C GLU A 457 31.01 -13.81 -8.22
N PRO A 458 30.74 -15.10 -7.96
CA PRO A 458 31.74 -15.99 -7.43
C PRO A 458 32.92 -16.12 -8.43
N ALA A 459 34.15 -16.07 -7.93
CA ALA A 459 35.36 -16.13 -8.75
C ALA A 459 35.43 -17.38 -9.64
N GLU A 460 34.80 -18.47 -9.22
CA GLU A 460 34.76 -19.76 -9.94
C GLU A 460 33.85 -19.73 -11.17
N THR A 461 32.90 -18.78 -11.25
CA THR A 461 31.90 -18.70 -12.32
C THR A 461 32.41 -18.03 -13.58
N VAL A 462 33.55 -17.31 -13.52
CA VAL A 462 34.17 -16.65 -14.68
C VAL A 462 34.52 -17.66 -15.80
N ASN A 463 34.61 -18.95 -15.49
CA ASN A 463 34.87 -20.04 -16.43
C ASN A 463 33.69 -20.99 -16.66
N ALA A 464 32.51 -20.74 -16.07
CA ALA A 464 31.37 -21.63 -16.22
C ALA A 464 30.67 -21.44 -17.57
N LYS A 465 30.70 -22.48 -18.40
CA LYS A 465 29.87 -22.59 -19.63
C LYS A 465 28.37 -22.65 -19.38
N ALA A 466 27.94 -22.68 -18.11
CA ALA A 466 26.55 -22.67 -17.72
C ALA A 466 26.06 -21.21 -17.61
N GLY A 467 25.02 -20.82 -18.32
CA GLY A 467 24.49 -19.47 -18.40
C GLY A 467 23.90 -18.87 -17.11
N ALA A 468 24.05 -19.55 -15.95
CA ALA A 468 23.56 -19.11 -14.65
C ALA A 468 24.43 -19.66 -13.50
N TYR A 469 24.47 -18.93 -12.37
CA TYR A 469 25.20 -19.32 -11.16
C TYR A 469 24.36 -19.13 -9.90
N ARG A 470 24.67 -19.87 -8.84
CA ARG A 470 24.08 -19.67 -7.53
C ARG A 470 24.64 -18.42 -6.85
N VAL A 471 23.79 -17.58 -6.30
CA VAL A 471 24.24 -16.42 -5.52
C VAL A 471 24.91 -16.87 -4.22
N SER A 472 25.85 -16.07 -3.70
CA SER A 472 26.51 -16.37 -2.43
C SER A 472 25.50 -16.42 -1.27
N ASP A 473 25.82 -17.17 -0.21
CA ASP A 473 24.95 -17.23 0.97
C ASP A 473 24.77 -15.86 1.62
N VAL A 474 25.77 -14.99 1.56
CA VAL A 474 25.69 -13.61 2.06
C VAL A 474 24.71 -12.77 1.24
N ASP A 475 24.75 -12.87 -0.08
CA ASP A 475 23.81 -12.20 -0.96
C ASP A 475 22.40 -12.78 -0.81
N LEU A 476 22.30 -14.11 -0.61
CA LEU A 476 21.03 -14.78 -0.36
C LEU A 476 20.40 -14.35 0.97
N ALA A 477 21.21 -14.14 2.02
CA ALA A 477 20.76 -13.58 3.29
C ALA A 477 20.19 -12.17 3.11
N SER A 478 20.87 -11.34 2.34
CA SER A 478 20.40 -9.99 2.00
C SER A 478 19.09 -10.06 1.19
N ARG A 479 18.97 -10.92 0.17
CA ARG A 479 17.73 -11.11 -0.58
C ARG A 479 16.57 -11.47 0.33
N LEU A 480 16.79 -12.47 1.21
CA LEU A 480 15.78 -12.99 2.11
C LEU A 480 15.30 -11.91 3.11
N SER A 481 16.24 -11.17 3.70
CA SER A 481 15.95 -10.15 4.70
C SER A 481 15.17 -8.98 4.10
N PHE A 482 15.62 -8.40 3.02
CA PHE A 482 14.91 -7.30 2.37
C PHE A 482 13.57 -7.73 1.77
N PHE A 483 13.41 -8.99 1.38
CA PHE A 483 12.12 -9.51 0.94
C PHE A 483 11.11 -9.59 2.09
N LEU A 484 11.51 -10.18 3.22
CA LEU A 484 10.57 -10.49 4.31
C LEU A 484 10.42 -9.35 5.32
N TRP A 485 11.48 -8.58 5.56
CA TRP A 485 11.54 -7.55 6.61
C TRP A 485 11.72 -6.13 6.07
N GLY A 486 12.21 -5.98 4.81
CA GLY A 486 12.54 -4.66 4.27
C GLY A 486 13.71 -3.99 4.98
N GLU A 487 14.60 -4.78 5.59
CA GLU A 487 15.76 -4.30 6.37
C GLU A 487 16.95 -5.26 6.26
N PRO A 488 18.15 -4.87 6.73
CA PRO A 488 19.33 -5.72 6.71
C PRO A 488 19.15 -7.05 7.44
N PRO A 489 19.93 -8.09 7.07
CA PRO A 489 19.90 -9.38 7.74
C PRO A 489 20.41 -9.28 9.18
N ASP A 490 19.72 -9.96 10.10
CA ASP A 490 20.14 -10.04 11.49
C ASP A 490 21.40 -10.90 11.69
N GLN A 491 21.95 -10.86 12.89
CA GLN A 491 23.21 -11.55 13.22
C GLN A 491 23.12 -13.06 13.05
N GLU A 492 21.95 -13.70 13.33
CA GLU A 492 21.75 -15.14 13.13
C GLU A 492 21.85 -15.49 11.64
N LEU A 493 21.15 -14.74 10.80
CA LEU A 493 21.14 -14.97 9.35
C LEU A 493 22.52 -14.73 8.74
N LEU A 494 23.22 -13.64 9.15
CA LEU A 494 24.58 -13.35 8.72
C LEU A 494 25.59 -14.41 9.17
N ALA A 495 25.47 -14.91 10.41
CA ALA A 495 26.37 -15.96 10.90
C ALA A 495 26.23 -17.27 10.11
N LEU A 496 25.02 -17.64 9.73
CA LEU A 496 24.79 -18.80 8.85
C LEU A 496 25.35 -18.55 7.45
N ALA A 497 25.13 -17.37 6.91
CA ALA A 497 25.58 -17.00 5.56
C ALA A 497 27.10 -16.95 5.45
N THR A 498 27.79 -16.37 6.42
CA THR A 498 29.27 -16.29 6.44
C THR A 498 29.94 -17.65 6.60
N GLN A 499 29.23 -18.64 7.15
CA GLN A 499 29.69 -20.05 7.25
C GLN A 499 29.27 -20.89 6.05
N ASN A 500 28.67 -20.31 5.00
CA ASN A 500 28.11 -21.02 3.83
C ASN A 500 27.13 -22.15 4.23
N LYS A 501 26.31 -21.89 5.27
CA LYS A 501 25.31 -22.85 5.79
C LYS A 501 23.88 -22.52 5.37
N LEU A 502 23.64 -21.33 4.82
CA LEU A 502 22.29 -20.89 4.44
C LEU A 502 21.77 -21.70 3.23
N SER A 503 22.66 -22.09 2.32
CA SER A 503 22.35 -22.93 1.16
C SER A 503 22.23 -24.42 1.47
N ALA A 504 22.48 -24.86 2.73
CA ALA A 504 22.29 -26.23 3.12
C ALA A 504 20.80 -26.65 3.00
N PRO A 505 20.50 -27.91 2.63
CA PRO A 505 19.11 -28.38 2.44
C PRO A 505 18.20 -28.03 3.62
N GLY A 506 17.07 -27.37 3.35
CA GLY A 506 16.08 -26.99 4.36
C GLY A 506 16.44 -25.79 5.25
N MET A 507 17.66 -25.25 5.16
CA MET A 507 18.09 -24.15 6.03
C MET A 507 17.41 -22.83 5.66
N ILE A 508 17.33 -22.49 4.37
CA ILE A 508 16.67 -21.27 3.94
C ILE A 508 15.18 -21.26 4.32
N GLU A 509 14.52 -22.42 4.22
CA GLU A 509 13.12 -22.56 4.64
C GLU A 509 12.96 -22.40 6.15
N LYS A 510 13.92 -22.94 6.92
CA LYS A 510 13.93 -22.80 8.38
C LYS A 510 14.07 -21.32 8.76
N GLN A 511 14.99 -20.61 8.15
CA GLN A 511 15.19 -19.18 8.38
C GLN A 511 13.97 -18.35 7.93
N ALA A 512 13.42 -18.62 6.76
CA ALA A 512 12.23 -17.93 6.28
C ALA A 512 11.03 -18.12 7.25
N LYS A 513 10.83 -19.32 7.81
CA LYS A 513 9.78 -19.55 8.82
C LYS A 513 10.04 -18.77 10.10
N ARG A 514 11.29 -18.72 10.60
CA ARG A 514 11.68 -17.91 11.73
C ARG A 514 11.37 -16.43 11.46
N MET A 515 11.77 -15.94 10.30
CA MET A 515 11.59 -14.55 9.91
C MET A 515 10.12 -14.16 9.74
N LEU A 516 9.28 -15.05 9.21
CA LEU A 516 7.84 -14.82 9.12
C LEU A 516 7.15 -14.79 10.50
N ALA A 517 7.72 -15.46 11.50
CA ALA A 517 7.23 -15.41 12.88
C ALA A 517 7.66 -14.13 13.62
N ASP A 518 8.68 -13.43 13.14
CA ASP A 518 9.18 -12.18 13.73
C ASP A 518 8.24 -10.99 13.44
N PRO A 519 8.07 -10.04 14.38
CA PRO A 519 7.25 -8.83 14.13
C PRO A 519 7.65 -8.05 12.89
N ARG A 520 8.92 -8.01 12.52
CA ARG A 520 9.44 -7.33 11.32
C ARG A 520 8.82 -7.83 10.01
N ALA A 521 8.26 -9.04 9.99
CA ALA A 521 7.53 -9.55 8.82
C ALA A 521 6.26 -8.73 8.49
N GLU A 522 5.85 -7.80 9.35
CA GLU A 522 4.81 -6.81 9.02
C GLU A 522 5.19 -5.97 7.80
N ALA A 523 6.46 -5.88 7.45
CA ALA A 523 6.92 -5.27 6.20
C ALA A 523 6.27 -5.88 4.95
N LEU A 524 5.86 -7.14 4.96
CA LEU A 524 5.09 -7.72 3.86
C LEU A 524 3.73 -7.04 3.68
N SER A 525 3.12 -6.51 4.72
CA SER A 525 1.86 -5.78 4.62
C SER A 525 2.07 -4.28 4.37
N THR A 526 2.95 -3.65 5.11
CA THR A 526 3.19 -2.19 5.03
C THR A 526 4.01 -1.78 3.81
N ARG A 527 4.72 -2.73 3.18
CA ARG A 527 5.55 -2.48 1.99
C ARG A 527 5.02 -3.19 0.75
N PHE A 528 5.02 -4.53 0.74
CA PHE A 528 4.58 -5.28 -0.43
C PHE A 528 3.09 -5.07 -0.69
N ALA A 529 2.21 -5.42 0.26
CA ALA A 529 0.76 -5.33 0.02
C ALA A 529 0.29 -3.89 -0.17
N ALA A 530 0.82 -2.93 0.60
CA ALA A 530 0.49 -1.51 0.45
C ALA A 530 0.81 -0.99 -0.95
N GLN A 531 1.94 -1.39 -1.54
CA GLN A 531 2.32 -0.97 -2.88
C GLN A 531 1.57 -1.75 -3.98
N TRP A 532 1.41 -3.07 -3.83
CA TRP A 532 0.62 -3.88 -4.75
C TRP A 532 -0.81 -3.33 -4.87
N LEU A 533 -1.46 -3.06 -3.73
CA LEU A 533 -2.85 -2.56 -3.66
C LEU A 533 -2.95 -1.03 -3.86
N ARG A 534 -1.80 -0.35 -4.04
CA ARG A 534 -1.71 1.12 -4.25
C ARG A 534 -2.32 1.93 -3.10
N LEU A 535 -2.14 1.50 -1.85
CA LEU A 535 -2.78 2.15 -0.69
C LEU A 535 -2.38 3.62 -0.51
N GLN A 536 -1.21 4.04 -1.00
CA GLN A 536 -0.79 5.44 -1.04
C GLN A 536 -1.67 6.33 -1.93
N ASP A 537 -2.48 5.75 -2.81
CA ASP A 537 -3.36 6.53 -3.68
C ASP A 537 -4.62 7.02 -2.94
N VAL A 538 -4.87 6.52 -1.73
CA VAL A 538 -5.92 7.04 -0.83
C VAL A 538 -5.72 8.53 -0.57
N ASP A 539 -4.47 8.96 -0.37
CA ASP A 539 -4.13 10.36 -0.07
C ASP A 539 -4.30 11.32 -1.25
N LYS A 540 -4.52 10.77 -2.46
CA LYS A 540 -4.79 11.58 -3.66
C LYS A 540 -6.26 11.94 -3.81
N VAL A 541 -7.13 11.30 -3.05
CA VAL A 541 -8.57 11.51 -3.10
C VAL A 541 -9.00 12.25 -1.84
N HIS A 542 -9.38 13.51 -2.00
CA HIS A 542 -9.95 14.32 -0.92
C HIS A 542 -11.46 14.45 -1.18
N PRO A 543 -12.28 13.60 -0.56
CA PRO A 543 -13.75 13.69 -0.68
C PRO A 543 -14.23 15.10 -0.33
N ASP A 544 -15.14 15.63 -1.16
CA ASP A 544 -15.62 17.00 -0.98
C ASP A 544 -16.34 17.15 0.37
N PRO A 545 -15.86 18.02 1.23
CA PRO A 545 -16.41 18.18 2.57
C PRO A 545 -17.88 18.58 2.59
N ASN A 546 -18.40 19.23 1.60
CA ASN A 546 -19.82 19.58 1.54
C ASN A 546 -20.74 18.36 1.40
N PHE A 547 -20.23 17.26 0.82
CA PHE A 547 -20.95 16.01 0.65
C PHE A 547 -20.54 14.95 1.65
N TYR A 548 -19.27 14.95 2.09
CA TYR A 548 -18.66 13.89 2.92
C TYR A 548 -17.99 14.48 4.18
N PRO A 549 -18.79 15.12 5.05
CA PRO A 549 -18.31 15.85 6.22
C PRO A 549 -17.52 15.01 7.24
N ASN A 550 -17.65 13.73 7.27
CA ASN A 550 -17.03 12.84 8.25
C ASN A 550 -15.76 12.16 7.72
N PHE A 551 -15.23 12.61 6.59
CA PHE A 551 -13.99 12.09 6.04
C PHE A 551 -12.86 13.10 6.29
N ASP A 552 -11.77 12.60 6.87
CA ASP A 552 -10.55 13.36 7.15
C ASP A 552 -9.30 12.46 6.94
N ASP A 553 -8.12 13.03 7.08
CA ASP A 553 -6.85 12.32 6.90
C ASP A 553 -6.66 11.22 7.96
N ASN A 554 -7.22 11.38 9.17
CA ASN A 554 -7.16 10.35 10.20
C ASN A 554 -7.98 9.12 9.80
N LEU A 555 -9.18 9.32 9.22
CA LEU A 555 -9.97 8.21 8.70
C LEU A 555 -9.31 7.55 7.49
N ALA A 556 -8.68 8.33 6.63
CA ALA A 556 -7.89 7.81 5.50
C ALA A 556 -6.71 6.94 5.97
N ALA A 557 -6.00 7.39 7.02
CA ALA A 557 -4.92 6.62 7.65
C ALA A 557 -5.44 5.32 8.31
N ASP A 558 -6.58 5.40 9.01
CA ASP A 558 -7.24 4.23 9.58
C ASP A 558 -7.61 3.19 8.53
N MET A 559 -8.12 3.61 7.37
CA MET A 559 -8.45 2.72 6.25
C MET A 559 -7.22 2.05 5.63
N ARG A 560 -6.09 2.76 5.53
CA ARG A 560 -4.83 2.14 5.10
C ARG A 560 -4.38 1.10 6.11
N ARG A 561 -4.39 1.47 7.40
CA ARG A 561 -4.00 0.57 8.48
C ARG A 561 -4.89 -0.66 8.60
N GLU A 562 -6.18 -0.53 8.34
CA GLU A 562 -7.11 -1.64 8.21
C GLU A 562 -6.58 -2.69 7.22
N THR A 563 -6.26 -2.25 6.00
CA THR A 563 -5.83 -3.14 4.91
C THR A 563 -4.47 -3.80 5.23
N GLU A 564 -3.54 -3.05 5.81
CA GLU A 564 -2.25 -3.56 6.25
C GLU A 564 -2.40 -4.66 7.32
N LEU A 565 -3.18 -4.39 8.38
CA LEU A 565 -3.44 -5.36 9.44
C LEU A 565 -4.20 -6.58 8.95
N PHE A 566 -5.14 -6.39 8.04
CA PHE A 566 -5.87 -7.47 7.41
C PHE A 566 -4.93 -8.40 6.63
N PHE A 567 -4.07 -7.86 5.77
CA PHE A 567 -3.07 -8.63 5.04
C PHE A 567 -2.09 -9.31 6.00
N ASN A 568 -1.59 -8.58 7.01
CA ASN A 568 -0.69 -9.11 8.03
C ASN A 568 -1.30 -10.31 8.75
N SER A 569 -2.59 -10.26 9.09
CA SER A 569 -3.28 -11.38 9.75
C SER A 569 -3.29 -12.65 8.90
N ILE A 570 -3.48 -12.51 7.58
CA ILE A 570 -3.47 -13.65 6.65
C ILE A 570 -2.07 -14.27 6.55
N VAL A 571 -1.03 -13.44 6.54
CA VAL A 571 0.37 -13.90 6.55
C VAL A 571 0.72 -14.59 7.87
N ARG A 572 0.41 -13.95 9.00
CA ARG A 572 0.79 -14.41 10.35
C ARG A 572 0.04 -15.64 10.80
N GLU A 573 -1.22 -15.76 10.44
CA GLU A 573 -2.07 -16.91 10.74
C GLU A 573 -1.91 -18.03 9.69
N ASP A 574 -1.08 -17.83 8.66
CA ASP A 574 -0.86 -18.73 7.51
C ASP A 574 -2.19 -19.18 6.87
N ARG A 575 -3.08 -18.21 6.65
CA ARG A 575 -4.39 -18.46 6.05
C ARG A 575 -4.29 -18.61 4.53
N SER A 576 -5.40 -19.06 3.94
CA SER A 576 -5.53 -19.10 2.47
C SER A 576 -5.43 -17.70 1.86
N ALA A 577 -4.66 -17.52 0.79
CA ALA A 577 -4.63 -16.28 0.02
C ALA A 577 -6.01 -15.92 -0.56
N LEU A 578 -6.94 -16.88 -0.69
CA LEU A 578 -8.32 -16.62 -1.07
C LEU A 578 -9.09 -15.81 -0.01
N ASP A 579 -8.64 -15.81 1.23
CA ASP A 579 -9.24 -15.00 2.30
C ASP A 579 -9.05 -13.49 2.07
N LEU A 580 -8.06 -13.10 1.24
CA LEU A 580 -7.95 -11.71 0.76
C LEU A 580 -9.25 -11.21 0.10
N PHE A 581 -10.03 -12.12 -0.47
CA PHE A 581 -11.26 -11.79 -1.20
C PHE A 581 -12.52 -12.12 -0.41
N ARG A 582 -12.56 -13.23 0.32
CA ARG A 582 -13.78 -13.79 0.92
C ARG A 582 -13.91 -13.62 2.43
N ALA A 583 -12.89 -13.12 3.12
CA ALA A 583 -12.94 -12.98 4.57
C ALA A 583 -14.10 -12.09 5.03
N ASP A 584 -14.75 -12.52 6.11
CA ASP A 584 -15.92 -11.89 6.72
C ASP A 584 -15.55 -11.02 7.93
N TYR A 585 -14.27 -10.68 8.08
CA TYR A 585 -13.72 -9.87 9.16
C TYR A 585 -12.80 -8.78 8.62
N THR A 586 -12.56 -7.79 9.46
CA THR A 586 -11.54 -6.76 9.24
C THR A 586 -10.86 -6.36 10.54
N PHE A 587 -10.05 -5.31 10.50
CA PHE A 587 -9.44 -4.66 11.66
C PHE A 587 -9.94 -3.22 11.73
N ALA A 588 -10.49 -2.84 12.87
CA ALA A 588 -11.02 -1.50 13.06
C ALA A 588 -10.71 -0.96 14.46
N ASN A 589 -10.47 0.34 14.55
CA ASN A 589 -10.58 1.15 15.74
C ASN A 589 -12.00 1.75 15.84
N GLU A 590 -12.27 2.54 16.85
CA GLU A 590 -13.59 3.14 17.06
C GLU A 590 -14.04 4.01 15.87
N ARG A 591 -13.15 4.85 15.31
CA ARG A 591 -13.46 5.77 14.20
C ARG A 591 -13.88 4.98 12.97
N LEU A 592 -13.11 4.02 12.56
CA LEU A 592 -13.39 3.19 11.39
C LEU A 592 -14.63 2.31 11.60
N ALA A 593 -14.77 1.72 12.79
CA ALA A 593 -15.94 0.91 13.12
C ALA A 593 -17.24 1.73 13.06
N ARG A 594 -17.23 2.95 13.60
CA ARG A 594 -18.35 3.90 13.51
C ARG A 594 -18.67 4.25 12.06
N HIS A 595 -17.65 4.48 11.27
CA HIS A 595 -17.79 4.76 9.83
C HIS A 595 -18.45 3.60 9.07
N TYR A 596 -18.10 2.37 9.40
CA TYR A 596 -18.69 1.17 8.77
C TYR A 596 -20.02 0.72 9.41
N GLY A 597 -20.43 1.31 10.53
CA GLY A 597 -21.59 0.88 11.29
C GLY A 597 -21.36 -0.42 12.08
N ILE A 598 -20.13 -0.74 12.45
CA ILE A 598 -19.76 -1.90 13.27
C ILE A 598 -19.93 -1.52 14.74
N PRO A 599 -20.82 -2.18 15.50
CA PRO A 599 -21.04 -1.85 16.90
C PRO A 599 -19.97 -2.44 17.84
N GLY A 600 -19.88 -1.89 19.05
CA GLY A 600 -19.10 -2.48 20.15
C GLY A 600 -17.58 -2.29 20.07
N VAL A 601 -17.11 -1.39 19.24
CA VAL A 601 -15.70 -0.99 19.16
C VAL A 601 -15.52 0.38 19.77
N SER A 602 -14.57 0.53 20.70
CA SER A 602 -14.24 1.79 21.34
C SER A 602 -12.72 1.97 21.48
N GLY A 603 -12.25 3.22 21.41
CA GLY A 603 -10.86 3.62 21.52
C GLY A 603 -10.06 3.46 20.22
N ASN A 604 -8.82 3.97 20.22
CA ASN A 604 -7.97 4.09 19.01
C ASN A 604 -7.31 2.78 18.60
N GLN A 605 -7.28 1.77 19.49
CA GLN A 605 -6.60 0.51 19.22
C GLN A 605 -7.35 -0.34 18.20
N PHE A 606 -6.68 -0.74 17.13
CA PHE A 606 -7.23 -1.67 16.15
C PHE A 606 -7.41 -3.06 16.74
N ARG A 607 -8.55 -3.67 16.42
CA ARG A 607 -8.86 -5.05 16.78
C ARG A 607 -9.56 -5.77 15.64
N LYS A 608 -9.40 -7.09 15.60
CA LYS A 608 -10.10 -7.94 14.63
C LYS A 608 -11.60 -7.91 14.96
N VAL A 609 -12.41 -7.58 13.99
CA VAL A 609 -13.87 -7.48 14.11
C VAL A 609 -14.56 -8.22 12.97
N GLN A 610 -15.70 -8.84 13.28
CA GLN A 610 -16.54 -9.45 12.25
C GLN A 610 -17.41 -8.38 11.58
N TYR A 611 -17.61 -8.47 10.28
CA TYR A 611 -18.61 -7.65 9.62
C TYR A 611 -20.02 -8.04 10.11
N PRO A 612 -20.93 -7.08 10.35
CA PRO A 612 -22.27 -7.37 10.87
C PRO A 612 -23.18 -8.09 9.87
N ASP A 613 -22.84 -8.02 8.58
CA ASP A 613 -23.61 -8.60 7.47
C ASP A 613 -22.71 -8.90 6.26
N ASP A 614 -23.32 -9.28 5.14
CA ASP A 614 -22.64 -9.66 3.91
C ASP A 614 -22.36 -8.49 2.95
N THR A 615 -22.55 -7.25 3.38
CA THR A 615 -22.30 -6.06 2.53
C THR A 615 -20.81 -5.88 2.25
N ARG A 616 -19.94 -6.29 3.20
CA ARG A 616 -18.48 -6.18 3.10
C ARG A 616 -17.82 -7.54 3.17
N ARG A 617 -16.85 -7.79 2.27
CA ARG A 617 -16.01 -8.98 2.25
C ARG A 617 -14.63 -8.62 1.71
N GLY A 618 -13.57 -9.14 2.36
CA GLY A 618 -12.20 -9.03 1.91
C GLY A 618 -11.82 -7.63 1.41
N LEU A 619 -10.83 -7.56 0.52
CA LEU A 619 -10.27 -6.31 0.00
C LEU A 619 -11.32 -5.39 -0.66
N LEU A 620 -12.28 -5.96 -1.40
CA LEU A 620 -13.28 -5.15 -2.12
C LEU A 620 -14.29 -4.45 -1.18
N GLY A 621 -14.35 -4.87 0.09
CA GLY A 621 -15.16 -4.22 1.13
C GLY A 621 -14.43 -3.15 1.93
N GLN A 622 -13.11 -2.97 1.74
CA GLN A 622 -12.30 -2.07 2.56
C GLN A 622 -12.30 -0.63 2.05
N GLY A 623 -12.32 0.31 2.99
CA GLY A 623 -12.41 1.75 2.70
C GLY A 623 -11.28 2.26 1.83
N ALA A 624 -10.05 1.86 2.08
CA ALA A 624 -8.90 2.30 1.29
C ALA A 624 -9.06 2.02 -0.21
N ILE A 625 -9.56 0.83 -0.57
CA ILE A 625 -9.77 0.44 -1.97
C ILE A 625 -10.92 1.24 -2.59
N LEU A 626 -11.98 1.48 -1.83
CA LEU A 626 -13.18 2.19 -2.29
C LEU A 626 -12.93 3.69 -2.47
N VAL A 627 -12.16 4.31 -1.57
CA VAL A 627 -11.78 5.73 -1.64
C VAL A 627 -10.84 5.98 -2.82
N GLN A 628 -9.72 5.26 -2.92
CA GLN A 628 -8.73 5.48 -3.98
C GLN A 628 -9.28 5.27 -5.40
N THR A 629 -10.42 4.59 -5.51
CA THR A 629 -11.12 4.33 -6.78
C THR A 629 -12.36 5.21 -6.98
N SER A 630 -12.44 6.31 -6.26
CA SER A 630 -13.49 7.32 -6.36
C SER A 630 -12.94 8.68 -6.83
N LEU A 631 -13.81 9.63 -7.09
CA LEU A 631 -13.50 11.05 -7.29
C LEU A 631 -13.98 11.84 -6.07
N ALA A 632 -13.52 13.07 -5.91
CA ALA A 632 -13.83 13.88 -4.73
C ALA A 632 -15.35 14.03 -4.46
N ASN A 633 -16.14 14.19 -5.50
CA ASN A 633 -17.57 14.48 -5.42
C ASN A 633 -18.51 13.31 -5.80
N ARG A 634 -17.97 12.21 -6.35
CA ARG A 634 -18.78 11.07 -6.79
C ARG A 634 -17.96 9.77 -6.86
N THR A 635 -18.68 8.68 -6.84
CA THR A 635 -18.09 7.36 -7.14
C THR A 635 -17.74 7.22 -8.62
N SER A 636 -16.88 6.29 -8.93
CA SER A 636 -16.51 5.95 -10.31
C SER A 636 -16.51 4.43 -10.52
N PRO A 637 -17.64 3.85 -10.97
CA PRO A 637 -17.66 2.44 -11.33
C PRO A 637 -16.58 2.05 -12.33
N VAL A 638 -16.24 2.96 -13.25
CA VAL A 638 -15.16 2.76 -14.22
C VAL A 638 -13.80 2.57 -13.54
N LEU A 639 -13.44 3.46 -12.60
CA LEU A 639 -12.17 3.35 -11.86
C LEU A 639 -12.15 2.10 -10.97
N ARG A 640 -13.26 1.77 -10.28
CA ARG A 640 -13.39 0.55 -9.48
C ARG A 640 -13.20 -0.70 -10.32
N GLY A 641 -13.89 -0.79 -11.46
CA GLY A 641 -13.76 -1.91 -12.39
C GLY A 641 -12.37 -2.02 -13.01
N LYS A 642 -11.78 -0.90 -13.42
CA LYS A 642 -10.42 -0.83 -13.93
C LYS A 642 -9.42 -1.32 -12.88
N TRP A 643 -9.52 -0.86 -11.65
CA TRP A 643 -8.63 -1.25 -10.57
C TRP A 643 -8.68 -2.77 -10.30
N VAL A 644 -9.87 -3.37 -10.24
CA VAL A 644 -10.02 -4.82 -10.08
C VAL A 644 -9.35 -5.58 -11.23
N MET A 645 -9.60 -5.15 -12.48
CA MET A 645 -9.00 -5.80 -13.66
C MET A 645 -7.47 -5.64 -13.69
N GLU A 646 -6.96 -4.48 -13.34
CA GLU A 646 -5.53 -4.17 -13.41
C GLU A 646 -4.76 -4.75 -12.22
N VAL A 647 -5.21 -4.46 -10.99
CA VAL A 647 -4.46 -4.78 -9.76
C VAL A 647 -4.69 -6.21 -9.31
N LEU A 648 -5.92 -6.72 -9.38
CA LEU A 648 -6.24 -8.06 -8.89
C LEU A 648 -6.18 -9.13 -9.98
N MET A 649 -6.64 -8.83 -11.21
CA MET A 649 -6.71 -9.84 -12.28
C MET A 649 -5.50 -9.81 -13.23
N GLY A 650 -4.68 -8.75 -13.22
CA GLY A 650 -3.54 -8.56 -14.13
C GLY A 650 -3.95 -8.46 -15.59
N THR A 651 -5.13 -7.96 -15.86
CA THR A 651 -5.69 -7.84 -17.21
C THR A 651 -6.19 -6.41 -17.47
N PRO A 652 -5.28 -5.41 -17.46
CA PRO A 652 -5.69 -4.02 -17.62
C PRO A 652 -6.48 -3.83 -18.91
N PRO A 653 -7.52 -2.98 -18.92
CA PRO A 653 -8.15 -2.54 -20.15
C PRO A 653 -7.15 -1.74 -20.99
N PRO A 654 -7.32 -1.67 -22.32
CA PRO A 654 -6.50 -0.79 -23.12
C PRO A 654 -6.67 0.67 -22.69
N PRO A 655 -5.67 1.54 -22.94
CA PRO A 655 -5.80 2.96 -22.65
C PRO A 655 -6.98 3.57 -23.42
N PRO A 656 -7.67 4.56 -22.82
CA PRO A 656 -8.77 5.23 -23.51
C PRO A 656 -8.24 5.96 -24.76
N PRO A 657 -9.06 6.14 -25.82
CA PRO A 657 -8.71 7.02 -26.93
C PRO A 657 -8.40 8.46 -26.44
N PRO A 658 -7.58 9.23 -27.16
CA PRO A 658 -7.12 10.54 -26.70
C PRO A 658 -8.25 11.58 -26.50
N ASP A 659 -9.35 11.46 -27.21
CA ASP A 659 -10.45 12.45 -27.22
C ASP A 659 -11.72 11.94 -26.54
N VAL A 660 -11.58 11.26 -25.39
CA VAL A 660 -12.74 10.81 -24.62
C VAL A 660 -13.32 11.97 -23.80
N PRO A 661 -14.59 12.37 -24.02
CA PRO A 661 -15.23 13.39 -23.19
C PRO A 661 -15.27 12.97 -21.72
N VAL A 662 -15.08 13.92 -20.81
CA VAL A 662 -15.24 13.67 -19.37
C VAL A 662 -16.70 13.33 -19.07
N LEU A 663 -16.94 12.40 -18.17
CA LEU A 663 -18.32 11.98 -17.84
C LEU A 663 -19.18 13.13 -17.31
N ASP A 664 -18.54 14.14 -16.71
CA ASP A 664 -19.21 15.33 -16.15
C ASP A 664 -19.72 16.31 -17.23
N ASP A 665 -19.21 16.23 -18.46
CA ASP A 665 -19.68 17.04 -19.61
C ASP A 665 -20.99 16.52 -20.21
N THR A 666 -21.47 15.39 -19.79
CA THR A 666 -22.81 14.90 -20.17
C THR A 666 -23.86 15.66 -19.37
N ALA A 667 -24.86 16.21 -20.07
CA ALA A 667 -25.90 17.08 -19.53
C ALA A 667 -26.43 16.60 -18.16
N ASP A 668 -26.14 17.36 -17.10
CA ASP A 668 -26.48 17.03 -15.72
C ASP A 668 -27.99 17.02 -15.43
N ASN A 669 -28.77 17.60 -16.31
CA ASN A 669 -30.21 17.79 -16.15
C ASN A 669 -31.03 17.33 -17.35
N GLN A 670 -31.69 16.18 -17.24
CA GLN A 670 -32.82 15.86 -18.10
C GLN A 670 -34.13 16.02 -17.30
N GLY A 671 -34.92 17.00 -17.64
CA GLY A 671 -36.24 17.22 -17.00
C GLY A 671 -36.17 17.73 -15.57
N GLY A 672 -35.11 18.49 -15.17
CA GLY A 672 -35.01 19.14 -13.85
C GLY A 672 -34.52 18.23 -12.72
N ARG A 673 -34.05 16.99 -13.00
CA ARG A 673 -33.40 16.10 -12.02
C ARG A 673 -31.95 15.82 -12.37
N MET A 674 -31.12 15.62 -11.35
CA MET A 674 -29.74 15.16 -11.53
C MET A 674 -29.73 13.68 -11.96
N LEU A 675 -28.95 13.36 -13.00
CA LEU A 675 -28.75 12.00 -13.44
C LEU A 675 -27.88 11.23 -12.45
N THR A 676 -28.15 9.94 -12.29
CA THR A 676 -27.26 9.04 -11.56
C THR A 676 -25.99 8.79 -12.35
N THR A 677 -24.90 8.33 -11.68
CA THR A 677 -23.66 7.94 -12.34
C THR A 677 -23.90 6.87 -13.41
N ARG A 678 -24.78 5.90 -13.14
CA ARG A 678 -25.16 4.88 -14.12
C ARG A 678 -25.80 5.47 -15.37
N GLU A 679 -26.76 6.37 -15.24
CA GLU A 679 -27.45 7.00 -16.38
C GLU A 679 -26.47 7.77 -17.27
N ARG A 680 -25.50 8.49 -16.66
CA ARG A 680 -24.42 9.18 -17.39
C ARG A 680 -23.53 8.18 -18.13
N MET A 681 -23.15 7.07 -17.50
CA MET A 681 -22.35 6.02 -18.11
C MET A 681 -23.10 5.36 -19.30
N GLU A 682 -24.41 5.16 -19.22
CA GLU A 682 -25.22 4.61 -20.30
C GLU A 682 -25.28 5.53 -21.52
N ILE A 683 -25.35 6.84 -21.29
CA ILE A 683 -25.26 7.86 -22.35
C ILE A 683 -23.88 7.78 -23.02
N HIS A 684 -22.79 7.73 -22.24
CA HIS A 684 -21.42 7.64 -22.74
C HIS A 684 -21.20 6.37 -23.57
N ARG A 685 -21.72 5.22 -23.10
CA ARG A 685 -21.57 3.90 -23.77
C ARG A 685 -22.35 3.74 -25.08
N LYS A 686 -23.20 4.68 -25.46
CA LYS A 686 -23.86 4.65 -26.78
C LYS A 686 -22.84 4.66 -27.91
N ASN A 687 -21.62 5.19 -27.67
CA ASN A 687 -20.52 5.09 -28.62
C ASN A 687 -19.94 3.66 -28.61
N PRO A 688 -19.91 2.94 -29.74
CA PRO A 688 -19.41 1.55 -29.81
C PRO A 688 -17.94 1.40 -29.41
N THR A 689 -17.11 2.41 -29.67
CA THR A 689 -15.69 2.41 -29.31
C THR A 689 -15.54 2.39 -27.77
N CYS A 690 -16.31 3.20 -27.03
CA CYS A 690 -16.31 3.25 -25.58
C CYS A 690 -16.83 1.93 -24.99
N ASN A 691 -17.90 1.38 -25.55
CA ASN A 691 -18.50 0.14 -25.08
C ASN A 691 -17.57 -1.07 -25.16
N ALA A 692 -16.57 -1.08 -26.03
CA ALA A 692 -15.62 -2.19 -26.15
C ALA A 692 -14.87 -2.49 -24.85
N CYS A 693 -14.52 -1.47 -24.06
CA CYS A 693 -13.85 -1.60 -22.77
C CYS A 693 -14.84 -1.60 -21.60
N HIS A 694 -15.85 -0.71 -21.65
CA HIS A 694 -16.80 -0.51 -20.56
C HIS A 694 -17.63 -1.75 -20.25
N ARG A 695 -17.94 -2.60 -21.21
CA ARG A 695 -18.64 -3.88 -20.99
C ARG A 695 -17.92 -4.84 -20.04
N PHE A 696 -16.59 -4.67 -19.83
CA PHE A 696 -15.82 -5.49 -18.88
C PHE A 696 -15.68 -4.80 -17.54
N MET A 697 -15.43 -3.48 -17.52
CA MET A 697 -15.17 -2.72 -16.31
C MET A 697 -16.44 -2.39 -15.54
N ASP A 698 -17.46 -1.93 -16.25
CA ASP A 698 -18.66 -1.37 -15.62
C ASP A 698 -19.42 -2.35 -14.75
N PRO A 699 -19.65 -3.63 -15.15
CA PRO A 699 -20.34 -4.58 -14.28
C PRO A 699 -19.63 -4.80 -12.95
N ILE A 700 -18.29 -4.79 -12.95
CA ILE A 700 -17.46 -4.92 -11.75
C ILE A 700 -17.67 -3.69 -10.85
N GLY A 701 -17.53 -2.50 -11.42
CA GLY A 701 -17.62 -1.28 -10.65
C GLY A 701 -19.03 -0.94 -10.18
N LEU A 702 -20.06 -1.25 -10.98
CA LEU A 702 -21.45 -1.05 -10.59
C LEU A 702 -21.84 -1.94 -9.40
N ALA A 703 -21.38 -3.20 -9.36
CA ALA A 703 -21.62 -4.07 -8.22
C ALA A 703 -21.04 -3.54 -6.89
N LEU A 704 -20.07 -2.61 -6.96
CA LEU A 704 -19.48 -1.92 -5.82
C LEU A 704 -20.06 -0.52 -5.57
N ASP A 705 -21.03 -0.05 -6.36
CA ASP A 705 -21.50 1.34 -6.30
C ASP A 705 -22.45 1.63 -5.12
N ASN A 706 -22.87 0.59 -4.40
CA ASN A 706 -23.49 0.74 -3.08
C ASN A 706 -22.52 1.32 -2.03
N PHE A 707 -21.22 1.33 -2.26
CA PHE A 707 -20.27 2.07 -1.45
C PHE A 707 -20.10 3.49 -2.02
N ASP A 708 -20.28 4.50 -1.20
CA ASP A 708 -20.08 5.91 -1.60
C ASP A 708 -18.59 6.24 -1.79
N VAL A 709 -18.26 7.51 -1.96
CA VAL A 709 -16.88 8.00 -2.14
C VAL A 709 -15.99 7.64 -0.95
N THR A 710 -16.53 7.66 0.26
CA THR A 710 -15.82 7.36 1.50
C THR A 710 -15.85 5.87 1.89
N GLY A 711 -16.39 5.03 1.01
CA GLY A 711 -16.57 3.61 1.30
C GLY A 711 -17.73 3.30 2.25
N LYS A 712 -18.58 4.26 2.58
CA LYS A 712 -19.78 4.04 3.40
C LYS A 712 -20.91 3.44 2.55
N TRP A 713 -21.71 2.56 3.14
CA TRP A 713 -22.82 1.93 2.42
C TRP A 713 -23.95 2.91 2.14
N ARG A 714 -24.44 2.92 0.89
CA ARG A 714 -25.59 3.74 0.44
C ARG A 714 -26.56 2.94 -0.45
N GLN A 715 -27.80 3.35 -0.50
CA GLN A 715 -28.85 2.76 -1.35
C GLN A 715 -29.44 3.75 -2.36
N ARG A 716 -29.04 5.02 -2.27
CA ARG A 716 -29.52 6.11 -3.12
C ARG A 716 -28.38 7.00 -3.59
N GLU A 717 -28.55 7.55 -4.78
CA GLU A 717 -27.71 8.61 -5.35
C GLU A 717 -28.62 9.72 -5.87
N ASN A 718 -28.34 10.97 -5.51
CA ASN A 718 -29.15 12.14 -5.90
C ASN A 718 -30.67 11.95 -5.63
N GLY A 719 -31.01 11.28 -4.51
CA GLY A 719 -32.40 10.99 -4.15
C GLY A 719 -33.02 9.81 -4.91
N GLN A 720 -32.35 9.24 -5.92
CA GLN A 720 -32.83 8.08 -6.68
C GLN A 720 -32.29 6.77 -6.11
N PRO A 721 -33.06 5.67 -6.18
CA PRO A 721 -32.53 4.34 -5.86
C PRO A 721 -31.36 3.98 -6.77
N LEU A 722 -30.30 3.39 -6.21
CA LEU A 722 -29.18 2.90 -6.99
C LEU A 722 -29.57 1.66 -7.80
N ASP A 723 -29.16 1.61 -9.05
CA ASP A 723 -29.20 0.41 -9.89
C ASP A 723 -27.75 -0.09 -10.14
N THR A 724 -27.36 -1.11 -9.42
CA THR A 724 -26.02 -1.69 -9.43
C THR A 724 -25.88 -2.94 -10.30
N ARG A 725 -26.96 -3.35 -10.99
CA ARG A 725 -27.00 -4.58 -11.78
C ARG A 725 -26.06 -4.50 -12.98
N GLY A 726 -25.37 -5.59 -13.25
CA GLY A 726 -24.49 -5.74 -14.41
C GLY A 726 -24.39 -7.19 -14.88
N ASP A 727 -24.01 -7.36 -16.13
CA ASP A 727 -23.70 -8.66 -16.72
C ASP A 727 -22.18 -8.85 -16.73
N PHE A 728 -21.69 -9.72 -15.85
CA PHE A 728 -20.27 -10.04 -15.82
C PHE A 728 -19.86 -10.73 -17.11
N TYR A 729 -18.61 -10.67 -17.50
CA TYR A 729 -18.12 -11.16 -18.80
C TYR A 729 -18.27 -12.68 -19.01
N ASP A 730 -18.47 -13.46 -17.96
CA ASP A 730 -18.78 -14.89 -18.02
C ASP A 730 -20.27 -15.20 -18.13
N GLY A 731 -21.13 -14.15 -18.14
CA GLY A 731 -22.58 -14.25 -18.18
C GLY A 731 -23.24 -14.29 -16.78
N SER A 732 -22.47 -14.25 -15.70
CA SER A 732 -23.02 -14.13 -14.34
C SER A 732 -23.71 -12.77 -14.19
N LYS A 733 -24.86 -12.76 -13.52
CA LYS A 733 -25.52 -11.53 -13.10
C LYS A 733 -24.89 -11.07 -11.78
N VAL A 734 -24.51 -9.82 -11.70
CA VAL A 734 -23.92 -9.22 -10.51
C VAL A 734 -24.62 -7.92 -10.20
N SER A 735 -24.99 -7.73 -8.94
CA SER A 735 -25.66 -6.53 -8.46
C SER A 735 -25.20 -6.12 -7.07
N THR A 736 -24.42 -6.96 -6.40
CA THR A 736 -23.90 -6.72 -5.06
C THR A 736 -22.40 -7.05 -5.01
N PRO A 737 -21.65 -6.51 -4.03
CA PRO A 737 -20.26 -6.88 -3.82
C PRO A 737 -20.08 -8.39 -3.61
N HIS A 738 -21.02 -9.04 -2.91
CA HIS A 738 -20.98 -10.47 -2.66
C HIS A 738 -21.12 -11.30 -3.96
N GLU A 739 -22.11 -10.97 -4.81
CA GLU A 739 -22.29 -11.62 -6.10
C GLU A 739 -21.09 -11.41 -7.04
N LEU A 740 -20.45 -10.24 -6.98
CA LEU A 740 -19.19 -9.99 -7.69
C LEU A 740 -18.08 -10.90 -7.20
N LEU A 741 -17.92 -11.05 -5.88
CA LEU A 741 -16.92 -11.95 -5.30
C LEU A 741 -17.20 -13.41 -5.69
N ASP A 742 -18.45 -13.85 -5.68
CA ASP A 742 -18.81 -15.19 -6.12
C ASP A 742 -18.46 -15.42 -7.60
N ALA A 743 -18.71 -14.41 -8.45
CA ALA A 743 -18.36 -14.49 -9.86
C ALA A 743 -16.82 -14.57 -10.07
N LEU A 744 -16.04 -13.78 -9.31
CA LEU A 744 -14.58 -13.82 -9.33
C LEU A 744 -14.04 -15.16 -8.80
N MET A 745 -14.64 -15.70 -7.72
CA MET A 745 -14.21 -16.96 -7.10
C MET A 745 -14.55 -18.21 -7.91
N LYS A 746 -15.40 -18.12 -8.94
CA LYS A 746 -15.58 -19.23 -9.92
C LYS A 746 -14.30 -19.53 -10.69
N ARG A 747 -13.41 -18.56 -10.83
CA ARG A 747 -12.11 -18.65 -11.51
C ARG A 747 -11.06 -17.87 -10.72
N PRO A 748 -10.55 -18.39 -9.60
CA PRO A 748 -9.60 -17.69 -8.74
C PRO A 748 -8.19 -17.63 -9.33
N GLU A 749 -7.89 -18.43 -10.37
CA GLU A 749 -6.55 -18.53 -10.96
C GLU A 749 -5.96 -17.19 -11.41
N PRO A 750 -6.69 -16.28 -12.10
CA PRO A 750 -6.15 -14.98 -12.47
C PRO A 750 -5.74 -14.14 -11.25
N LEU A 751 -6.53 -14.18 -10.17
CA LEU A 751 -6.26 -13.45 -8.93
C LEU A 751 -5.01 -13.99 -8.22
N LEU A 752 -4.93 -15.31 -8.07
CA LEU A 752 -3.80 -16.00 -7.43
C LEU A 752 -2.52 -15.86 -8.24
N ARG A 753 -2.62 -15.95 -9.57
CA ARG A 753 -1.49 -15.72 -10.47
C ARG A 753 -0.97 -14.28 -10.33
N MET A 754 -1.86 -13.29 -10.35
CA MET A 754 -1.46 -11.89 -10.22
C MET A 754 -0.86 -11.59 -8.85
N PHE A 755 -1.41 -12.16 -7.78
CA PHE A 755 -0.81 -12.12 -6.44
C PHE A 755 0.61 -12.70 -6.46
N THR A 756 0.79 -13.90 -7.04
CA THR A 756 2.09 -14.58 -7.13
C THR A 756 3.08 -13.77 -7.96
N GLU A 757 2.64 -13.20 -9.09
CA GLU A 757 3.46 -12.38 -9.98
C GLU A 757 3.98 -11.12 -9.27
N ASN A 758 3.12 -10.44 -8.51
CA ASN A 758 3.53 -9.26 -7.72
C ASN A 758 4.47 -9.63 -6.58
N LEU A 759 4.17 -10.70 -5.84
CA LEU A 759 5.04 -11.19 -4.76
C LEU A 759 6.43 -11.58 -5.31
N PHE A 760 6.47 -12.23 -6.46
CA PHE A 760 7.67 -12.63 -7.15
C PHE A 760 8.50 -11.41 -7.61
N ALA A 761 7.85 -10.43 -8.24
CA ALA A 761 8.50 -9.20 -8.69
C ALA A 761 9.07 -8.40 -7.51
N TYR A 762 8.32 -8.26 -6.42
CA TYR A 762 8.77 -7.60 -5.21
C TYR A 762 9.98 -8.31 -4.56
N ALA A 763 9.92 -9.63 -4.43
CA ALA A 763 11.00 -10.43 -3.84
C ALA A 763 12.30 -10.36 -4.67
N LEU A 764 12.18 -10.33 -5.98
CA LEU A 764 13.32 -10.27 -6.89
C LEU A 764 13.86 -8.86 -7.11
N GLY A 765 13.07 -7.82 -6.83
CA GLY A 765 13.42 -6.43 -7.13
C GLY A 765 13.58 -6.18 -8.63
N ARG A 766 12.83 -6.90 -9.46
CA ARG A 766 12.73 -6.72 -10.91
C ARG A 766 11.34 -7.08 -11.39
N ARG A 767 10.94 -6.60 -12.56
CA ARG A 767 9.68 -7.02 -13.18
C ARG A 767 9.68 -8.51 -13.45
N ALA A 768 8.50 -9.12 -13.34
CA ALA A 768 8.29 -10.46 -13.84
C ALA A 768 8.19 -10.43 -15.37
N GLU A 769 9.00 -11.23 -16.02
CA GLU A 769 9.07 -11.35 -17.47
C GLU A 769 8.34 -12.62 -17.93
N TYR A 770 8.15 -12.77 -19.25
CA TYR A 770 7.48 -13.95 -19.81
C TYR A 770 8.15 -15.27 -19.39
N PHE A 771 9.47 -15.31 -19.29
CA PHE A 771 10.23 -16.50 -18.87
C PHE A 771 10.06 -16.87 -17.38
N ASP A 772 9.49 -15.97 -16.56
CA ASP A 772 9.16 -16.24 -15.16
C ASP A 772 7.78 -16.90 -14.99
N GLN A 773 6.90 -16.79 -15.99
CA GLN A 773 5.52 -17.28 -15.90
C GLN A 773 5.41 -18.80 -15.63
N PRO A 774 6.28 -19.67 -16.18
CA PRO A 774 6.33 -21.08 -15.80
C PRO A 774 6.55 -21.28 -14.30
N THR A 775 7.49 -20.54 -13.70
CA THR A 775 7.76 -20.59 -12.25
C THR A 775 6.56 -20.08 -11.44
N ILE A 776 5.94 -18.97 -11.85
CA ILE A 776 4.75 -18.40 -11.21
C ILE A 776 3.59 -19.40 -11.25
N ARG A 777 3.36 -20.09 -12.37
CA ARG A 777 2.36 -21.16 -12.49
C ARG A 777 2.67 -22.34 -11.58
N ALA A 778 3.93 -22.77 -11.54
CA ALA A 778 4.34 -23.88 -10.67
C ALA A 778 4.10 -23.56 -9.19
N ILE A 779 4.42 -22.34 -8.75
CA ILE A 779 4.15 -21.85 -7.37
C ILE A 779 2.66 -21.85 -7.08
N THR A 780 1.86 -21.27 -7.95
CA THR A 780 0.40 -21.20 -7.79
C THR A 780 -0.23 -22.59 -7.74
N LYS A 781 0.21 -23.50 -8.61
CA LYS A 781 -0.24 -24.89 -8.63
C LYS A 781 0.17 -25.67 -7.37
N ALA A 782 1.40 -25.47 -6.89
CA ALA A 782 1.87 -26.08 -5.65
C ALA A 782 1.07 -25.56 -4.44
N ALA A 783 0.74 -24.27 -4.41
CA ALA A 783 -0.07 -23.66 -3.36
C ALA A 783 -1.49 -24.24 -3.32
N ALA A 784 -2.08 -24.64 -4.44
CA ALA A 784 -3.39 -25.29 -4.50
C ALA A 784 -3.42 -26.60 -3.68
N ALA A 785 -2.33 -27.34 -3.65
CA ALA A 785 -2.22 -28.58 -2.87
C ALA A 785 -2.25 -28.35 -1.34
N SER A 786 -2.03 -27.12 -0.88
CA SER A 786 -2.05 -26.69 0.52
C SER A 786 -3.16 -25.69 0.83
N ASP A 787 -4.26 -25.73 0.09
CA ASP A 787 -5.39 -24.80 0.23
C ASP A 787 -4.97 -23.32 0.10
N TYR A 788 -4.04 -23.05 -0.79
CA TYR A 788 -3.50 -21.70 -1.06
C TYR A 788 -2.98 -20.96 0.17
N LYS A 789 -2.39 -21.67 1.13
CA LYS A 789 -1.77 -21.05 2.29
C LYS A 789 -0.73 -20.03 1.89
N MET A 790 -0.70 -18.90 2.60
CA MET A 790 0.20 -17.78 2.31
C MET A 790 1.67 -18.23 2.31
N SER A 791 2.06 -19.08 3.25
CA SER A 791 3.43 -19.65 3.32
C SER A 791 3.82 -20.43 2.06
N SER A 792 2.88 -21.05 1.36
CA SER A 792 3.17 -21.81 0.14
C SER A 792 3.65 -20.92 -0.99
N PHE A 793 3.06 -19.72 -1.13
CA PHE A 793 3.49 -18.73 -2.11
C PHE A 793 4.86 -18.16 -1.75
N ILE A 794 5.04 -17.72 -0.50
CA ILE A 794 6.31 -17.14 -0.02
C ILE A 794 7.45 -18.16 -0.16
N MET A 795 7.25 -19.40 0.32
CA MET A 795 8.25 -20.45 0.19
C MET A 795 8.50 -20.84 -1.27
N GLY A 796 7.46 -20.84 -2.10
CA GLY A 796 7.60 -21.09 -3.53
C GLY A 796 8.51 -20.08 -4.21
N VAL A 797 8.38 -18.80 -3.88
CA VAL A 797 9.28 -17.75 -4.36
C VAL A 797 10.71 -17.96 -3.86
N ILE A 798 10.90 -18.16 -2.55
CA ILE A 798 12.23 -18.33 -1.93
C ILE A 798 12.98 -19.53 -2.49
N LYS A 799 12.26 -20.60 -2.84
CA LYS A 799 12.84 -21.86 -3.38
C LYS A 799 13.09 -21.80 -4.89
N SER A 800 12.57 -20.81 -5.59
CA SER A 800 12.73 -20.72 -7.04
C SER A 800 14.18 -20.44 -7.45
N ASP A 801 14.55 -20.91 -8.63
CA ASP A 801 15.85 -20.60 -9.23
C ASP A 801 16.02 -19.09 -9.41
N ALA A 802 14.97 -18.36 -9.75
CA ALA A 802 15.02 -16.90 -9.88
C ALA A 802 15.42 -16.19 -8.59
N PHE A 803 15.07 -16.75 -7.41
CA PHE A 803 15.46 -16.19 -6.12
C PHE A 803 16.86 -16.61 -5.68
N GLN A 804 17.30 -17.82 -6.01
CA GLN A 804 18.55 -18.40 -5.51
C GLN A 804 19.70 -18.33 -6.52
N MET A 805 19.41 -18.08 -7.79
CA MET A 805 20.40 -18.05 -8.86
C MET A 805 20.38 -16.71 -9.62
N LYS A 806 21.33 -16.51 -10.50
CA LYS A 806 21.45 -15.35 -11.37
C LYS A 806 22.02 -15.76 -12.72
N SER A 807 21.43 -15.22 -13.80
CA SER A 807 21.99 -15.39 -15.14
C SER A 807 23.28 -14.59 -15.29
N TYR A 808 24.28 -15.20 -15.93
CA TYR A 808 25.51 -14.52 -16.31
C TYR A 808 25.20 -13.46 -17.37
N GLN A 809 25.58 -12.23 -17.12
CA GLN A 809 25.61 -11.19 -18.14
C GLN A 809 27.06 -11.04 -18.59
N PRO A 810 27.41 -11.39 -19.85
CA PRO A 810 28.73 -11.06 -20.34
C PRO A 810 28.91 -9.54 -20.24
N THR A 811 29.95 -9.11 -19.55
CA THR A 811 30.34 -7.69 -19.57
C THR A 811 30.49 -7.33 -21.03
N SER A 812 29.59 -6.49 -21.54
CA SER A 812 29.77 -5.86 -22.82
C SER A 812 31.08 -5.10 -22.73
N SER A 813 32.10 -5.57 -23.40
CA SER A 813 33.35 -4.83 -23.63
C SER A 813 32.95 -3.48 -24.27
N GLN A 814 32.89 -2.42 -23.48
CA GLN A 814 32.88 -1.06 -23.99
C GLN A 814 34.29 -0.70 -24.42
#